data_279e1a5cf49ce0afde5cb17f5832fb23
#
_entry.id   279e1a5cf49ce0afde5cb17f5832fb23
#
_cell.length_a   1.000
_cell.length_b   1.000
_cell.length_c   1.000
_cell.angle_alpha   90.00
_cell.angle_beta   90.00
_cell.angle_gamma   90.00
#
_symmetry.space_group_name_H-M   'P 1'
#
loop_
_entity.id
_entity.type
_entity.pdbx_description
1 polymer ?
#
loop_
_entity_poly.entity_id
_entity_poly.type
_entity_poly.pdbx_seq_one_letter_code
_entity_poly.pdbx_strand_id
1 'polypeptide(L)'
;MVGQGDDARDGSDGVAVLMRYTLRLLTAQQFQRAAALICACEWLRRERIAGGDGRWGVTPFRLGLWVGVSVTPNTYENAKQEVGDRRGYEAGVGGILQLVACPWCGLTLSASRDLTSDDVRRRILLHCPDPDGDCPFGHRQAPREGIPVVTVDEELYRLTPALVISTVDKFAQLPWRAATATLFGQVDARCERHGWHNPEFLPFCRTRHPAVNGNAATQLQPAMRLRPPDLIIQDELHLISDALGSMVGLYETAIDAMCSRPGTSGPIRPALVASTATVRRAADQVEQVFARDLTVFPPQVLDAGETYFSTTMTSSASTPGRRYRGICAPGETLKSVEIRVVAAIMEHAQLLFDRYGKEADPYMSLVDYFTSTRELAGMRRLVDDDVADRLSSQKVRTRRRRPNVSELTSRMPSARIAATLAELERPFDTETDTTAALQRFRTDPAAREGLAGRVPPIDVLLATSMLQVGVDVPRLGLMVVTGQPKNTAEYIQATSRVGRARGKPGLILTIFQWSRPRDLGHYERFGYNHATFGLRVEGVTTTPFSDRALDRGLSAVMVAAVRHRSTANLPNPAAHDVPLAGQVASDLLALITSRAARVTHDQDHVDLVRKQVQHRLDRWSHRRATLPSGCLGYEEAADIAGLLSTPGEGSWDLWTAPRSMREVENEVLLQLQPTDSSIADAPDWSYVVNGD
;
A
#
# COMPACT_ATOMS: atom_id res chain seq x y z
N MET A 1 10.09 8.68 19.89
CA MET A 1 11.38 8.05 19.64
C MET A 1 12.56 8.97 19.91
N VAL A 2 12.38 9.95 20.71
CA VAL A 2 13.46 10.69 21.34
C VAL A 2 13.82 9.91 22.61
N GLY A 3 14.93 9.17 22.60
CA GLY A 3 15.35 8.34 23.72
C GLY A 3 16.17 9.14 24.74
N GLN A 4 16.39 8.57 25.91
CA GLN A 4 17.32 9.12 26.92
C GLN A 4 18.60 8.27 26.93
N GLY A 5 19.77 8.91 26.90
CA GLY A 5 21.09 8.27 26.98
C GLY A 5 21.88 8.28 25.67
N ASP A 6 23.09 7.69 25.67
CA ASP A 6 24.03 7.67 24.55
C ASP A 6 23.50 6.96 23.27
N ASP A 7 22.40 6.22 23.42
CA ASP A 7 21.72 5.51 22.33
C ASP A 7 20.50 6.27 21.79
N ALA A 8 20.24 7.48 22.32
CA ALA A 8 19.11 8.29 21.87
C ALA A 8 19.33 8.79 20.43
N ARG A 9 18.23 8.84 19.66
CA ARG A 9 18.25 9.54 18.38
C ARG A 9 18.39 11.03 18.67
N ASP A 10 19.42 11.68 18.11
CA ASP A 10 19.59 13.12 18.23
C ASP A 10 18.57 13.81 17.31
N GLY A 11 17.52 14.31 17.92
CA GLY A 11 16.49 15.06 17.25
C GLY A 11 15.73 14.28 16.20
N SER A 12 15.43 14.95 15.10
CA SER A 12 14.56 14.50 14.03
C SER A 12 15.27 14.05 12.74
N ASP A 13 16.58 13.93 12.75
CA ASP A 13 17.34 13.54 11.57
C ASP A 13 17.23 12.05 11.26
N GLY A 14 17.00 11.72 9.98
CA GLY A 14 16.84 10.38 9.48
C GLY A 14 15.43 9.78 9.70
N VAL A 15 15.17 8.70 8.98
CA VAL A 15 13.88 7.97 9.07
C VAL A 15 13.85 7.17 10.38
N ALA A 16 12.90 7.47 11.24
CA ALA A 16 12.71 6.76 12.50
C ALA A 16 11.74 5.58 12.35
N VAL A 17 10.66 5.78 11.60
CA VAL A 17 9.60 4.81 11.38
C VAL A 17 9.39 4.57 9.90
N LEU A 18 9.42 3.31 9.50
CA LEU A 18 9.09 2.87 8.16
C LEU A 18 7.80 2.05 8.20
N MET A 19 6.71 2.62 7.69
CA MET A 19 5.40 1.97 7.66
C MET A 19 5.10 1.46 6.26
N ARG A 20 4.76 0.18 6.13
CA ARG A 20 4.62 -0.51 4.84
C ARG A 20 3.24 -1.07 4.65
N TYR A 21 2.73 -0.90 3.44
CA TYR A 21 1.44 -1.39 2.99
C TYR A 21 1.58 -2.22 1.71
N THR A 22 0.65 -3.14 1.51
CA THR A 22 0.60 -3.96 0.29
C THR A 22 -0.20 -3.32 -0.84
N LEU A 23 -1.12 -2.42 -0.53
CA LEU A 23 -2.03 -1.81 -1.49
C LEU A 23 -2.03 -0.28 -1.39
N ARG A 24 -2.09 0.39 -2.54
CA ARG A 24 -2.06 1.85 -2.68
C ARG A 24 -3.19 2.58 -1.97
N LEU A 25 -4.38 1.96 -1.88
CA LEU A 25 -5.55 2.58 -1.28
C LEU A 25 -5.40 2.85 0.21
N LEU A 26 -4.84 1.88 0.94
CA LEU A 26 -4.54 2.04 2.37
C LEU A 26 -3.60 3.21 2.62
N THR A 27 -2.63 3.41 1.73
CA THR A 27 -1.65 4.46 1.87
C THR A 27 -2.27 5.85 1.93
N ALA A 28 -3.32 6.15 1.16
CA ALA A 28 -3.93 7.48 1.12
C ALA A 28 -4.67 7.84 2.42
N GLN A 29 -5.53 6.96 2.95
CA GLN A 29 -6.26 7.22 4.20
C GLN A 29 -5.33 7.24 5.42
N GLN A 30 -4.38 6.32 5.48
CA GLN A 30 -3.39 6.29 6.56
C GLN A 30 -2.45 7.48 6.47
N PHE A 31 -2.14 7.97 5.26
CA PHE A 31 -1.36 9.19 5.07
C PHE A 31 -2.06 10.41 5.67
N GLN A 32 -3.38 10.56 5.50
CA GLN A 32 -4.14 11.64 6.13
C GLN A 32 -4.11 11.56 7.65
N ARG A 33 -4.29 10.36 8.23
CA ARG A 33 -4.22 10.15 9.69
C ARG A 33 -2.82 10.42 10.23
N ALA A 34 -1.80 9.91 9.54
CA ALA A 34 -0.41 10.15 9.90
C ALA A 34 -0.01 11.63 9.75
N ALA A 35 -0.56 12.35 8.77
CA ALA A 35 -0.32 13.78 8.61
C ALA A 35 -0.83 14.58 9.81
N ALA A 36 -2.00 14.24 10.36
CA ALA A 36 -2.50 14.88 11.58
C ALA A 36 -1.58 14.62 12.79
N LEU A 37 -1.10 13.38 12.93
CA LEU A 37 -0.13 13.02 13.98
C LEU A 37 1.18 13.80 13.82
N ILE A 38 1.74 13.85 12.61
CA ILE A 38 3.02 14.55 12.37
C ILE A 38 2.87 16.06 12.54
N CYS A 39 1.75 16.65 12.12
CA CYS A 39 1.45 18.07 12.40
C CYS A 39 1.45 18.35 13.91
N ALA A 40 0.80 17.50 14.71
CA ALA A 40 0.79 17.64 16.17
C ALA A 40 2.20 17.50 16.77
N CYS A 41 2.98 16.51 16.32
CA CYS A 41 4.36 16.32 16.77
C CYS A 41 5.25 17.51 16.39
N GLU A 42 5.12 18.05 15.18
CA GLU A 42 5.90 19.18 14.72
C GLU A 42 5.54 20.48 15.45
N TRP A 43 4.24 20.69 15.74
CA TRP A 43 3.80 21.79 16.56
C TRP A 43 4.39 21.71 17.96
N LEU A 44 4.31 20.56 18.62
CA LEU A 44 4.92 20.31 19.93
C LEU A 44 6.44 20.52 19.93
N ARG A 45 7.14 20.08 18.88
CA ARG A 45 8.59 20.31 18.71
C ARG A 45 8.91 21.81 18.68
N ARG A 46 8.17 22.59 17.88
CA ARG A 46 8.35 24.05 17.77
C ARG A 46 8.12 24.73 19.13
N GLU A 47 7.06 24.38 19.83
CA GLU A 47 6.75 24.89 21.17
C GLU A 47 7.87 24.58 22.19
N ARG A 48 8.39 23.34 22.17
CA ARG A 48 9.48 22.93 23.07
C ARG A 48 10.77 23.68 22.78
N ILE A 49 11.13 23.87 21.51
CA ILE A 49 12.33 24.65 21.12
C ILE A 49 12.14 26.11 21.55
N ALA A 50 11.00 26.71 21.32
CA ALA A 50 10.69 28.08 21.77
C ALA A 50 10.80 28.21 23.29
N GLY A 51 10.46 27.17 24.06
CA GLY A 51 10.63 27.07 25.51
C GLY A 51 12.06 26.70 25.98
N GLY A 52 13.06 26.61 25.07
CA GLY A 52 14.45 26.31 25.40
C GLY A 52 14.80 24.81 25.49
N ASP A 53 13.86 23.90 25.19
CA ASP A 53 14.12 22.46 25.16
C ASP A 53 14.55 22.00 23.77
N GLY A 54 15.86 21.93 23.49
CA GLY A 54 16.44 21.53 22.22
C GLY A 54 16.57 20.01 22.00
N ARG A 55 16.15 19.15 22.94
CA ARG A 55 16.32 17.69 22.85
C ARG A 55 15.59 17.06 21.65
N TRP A 56 14.61 17.74 21.06
CA TRP A 56 13.84 17.27 19.92
C TRP A 56 14.47 17.64 18.58
N GLY A 57 15.65 18.29 18.60
CA GLY A 57 16.38 18.69 17.41
C GLY A 57 15.74 19.85 16.66
N VAL A 58 16.53 20.43 15.74
CA VAL A 58 16.12 21.61 14.96
C VAL A 58 15.43 21.26 13.65
N THR A 59 15.62 20.03 13.16
CA THR A 59 15.03 19.55 11.89
C THR A 59 13.54 19.27 12.06
N PRO A 60 12.66 19.77 11.19
CA PRO A 60 11.23 19.52 11.25
C PRO A 60 10.88 18.04 11.18
N PHE A 61 9.91 17.59 11.99
CA PHE A 61 9.31 16.28 11.82
C PHE A 61 8.46 16.28 10.56
N ARG A 62 8.75 15.38 9.63
CA ARG A 62 8.05 15.27 8.34
C ARG A 62 7.44 13.89 8.17
N LEU A 63 6.35 13.84 7.41
CA LEU A 63 5.76 12.61 6.88
C LEU A 63 6.15 12.47 5.42
N GLY A 64 6.72 11.33 5.04
CA GLY A 64 7.02 10.98 3.66
C GLY A 64 6.04 9.96 3.08
N LEU A 65 5.68 10.11 1.80
CA LEU A 65 4.91 9.14 1.05
C LEU A 65 5.76 8.54 -0.07
N TRP A 66 6.18 7.27 0.08
CA TRP A 66 7.06 6.58 -0.85
C TRP A 66 6.31 5.47 -1.60
N VAL A 67 5.69 5.85 -2.71
CA VAL A 67 4.79 4.98 -3.50
C VAL A 67 5.12 5.05 -4.99
N GLY A 68 4.49 4.18 -5.82
CA GLY A 68 4.79 4.09 -7.24
C GLY A 68 4.51 5.38 -8.02
N VAL A 69 5.25 5.61 -9.11
CA VAL A 69 5.20 6.79 -9.98
C VAL A 69 3.80 7.14 -10.53
N SER A 70 2.91 6.16 -10.60
CA SER A 70 1.51 6.41 -10.98
C SER A 70 0.68 7.14 -9.91
N VAL A 71 1.24 7.35 -8.71
CA VAL A 71 0.57 8.01 -7.58
C VAL A 71 1.26 9.32 -7.24
N THR A 72 2.60 9.34 -7.15
CA THR A 72 3.40 10.51 -6.79
C THR A 72 4.59 10.67 -7.74
N PRO A 73 5.02 11.90 -8.05
CA PRO A 73 6.16 12.14 -8.94
C PRO A 73 7.48 11.71 -8.30
N ASN A 74 8.39 11.18 -9.11
CA ASN A 74 9.70 10.75 -8.64
C ASN A 74 10.72 11.90 -8.53
N THR A 75 10.58 12.96 -9.37
CA THR A 75 11.54 14.06 -9.44
C THR A 75 10.86 15.41 -9.20
N TYR A 76 11.65 16.37 -8.75
CA TYR A 76 11.20 17.76 -8.59
C TYR A 76 10.67 18.36 -9.90
N GLU A 77 11.34 18.08 -11.04
CA GLU A 77 10.93 18.63 -12.34
C GLU A 77 9.54 18.14 -12.75
N ASN A 78 9.28 16.84 -12.59
CA ASN A 78 7.95 16.29 -12.87
C ASN A 78 6.89 16.88 -11.94
N ALA A 79 7.26 17.06 -10.66
CA ALA A 79 6.37 17.68 -9.68
C ALA A 79 6.07 19.16 -10.01
N LYS A 80 7.09 19.92 -10.39
CA LYS A 80 6.95 21.31 -10.80
C LYS A 80 6.07 21.47 -12.05
N GLN A 81 6.26 20.60 -13.04
CA GLN A 81 5.40 20.55 -14.22
C GLN A 81 3.96 20.28 -13.82
N GLU A 82 3.73 19.29 -12.95
CA GLU A 82 2.40 18.95 -12.46
C GLU A 82 1.72 20.15 -11.72
N VAL A 83 2.46 20.92 -10.94
CA VAL A 83 1.95 22.16 -10.29
C VAL A 83 1.62 23.21 -11.34
N GLY A 84 2.43 23.33 -12.41
CA GLY A 84 2.22 24.31 -13.50
C GLY A 84 0.98 24.02 -14.35
N ASP A 85 0.76 22.76 -14.68
CA ASP A 85 -0.32 22.32 -15.58
C ASP A 85 -1.72 22.38 -14.92
N ARG A 86 -1.78 22.42 -13.59
CA ARG A 86 -3.04 22.34 -12.81
C ARG A 86 -3.82 23.62 -12.65
N ARG A 87 -3.50 24.70 -13.34
CA ARG A 87 -4.29 25.95 -13.29
C ARG A 87 -5.76 25.82 -13.75
N GLY A 88 -6.18 24.63 -14.20
CA GLY A 88 -7.55 24.30 -14.62
C GLY A 88 -8.17 23.04 -14.05
N TYR A 89 -7.49 22.30 -13.14
CA TYR A 89 -8.03 21.08 -12.55
C TYR A 89 -8.76 21.36 -11.24
N GLU A 90 -10.04 20.94 -11.17
CA GLU A 90 -10.80 20.89 -9.91
C GLU A 90 -10.13 19.97 -8.90
N ALA A 91 -10.38 20.22 -7.61
CA ALA A 91 -9.81 19.51 -6.47
C ALA A 91 -9.96 17.99 -6.57
N GLY A 92 -8.99 17.33 -7.20
CA GLY A 92 -8.88 15.87 -7.28
C GLY A 92 -7.65 15.42 -6.51
N VAL A 93 -7.82 14.53 -5.57
CA VAL A 93 -6.72 13.87 -4.88
C VAL A 93 -5.97 12.99 -5.88
N GLY A 94 -4.70 13.27 -6.08
CA GLY A 94 -3.83 12.54 -7.00
C GLY A 94 -2.55 13.33 -7.30
N GLY A 95 -1.48 12.65 -7.67
CA GLY A 95 -0.19 13.28 -7.89
C GLY A 95 0.40 13.87 -6.60
N ILE A 96 0.79 15.13 -6.62
CA ILE A 96 1.44 15.79 -5.48
C ILE A 96 0.49 16.02 -4.31
N LEU A 97 -0.76 16.44 -4.58
CA LEU A 97 -1.74 16.70 -3.53
C LEU A 97 -2.41 15.41 -3.07
N GLN A 98 -1.96 14.90 -1.93
CA GLN A 98 -2.48 13.68 -1.30
C GLN A 98 -3.41 13.97 -0.11
N LEU A 99 -3.59 15.23 0.25
CA LEU A 99 -4.44 15.66 1.36
C LEU A 99 -5.66 16.42 0.81
N VAL A 100 -6.85 16.08 1.28
CA VAL A 100 -8.11 16.76 0.92
C VAL A 100 -8.31 18.02 1.74
N ALA A 101 -7.87 17.99 3.00
CA ALA A 101 -8.03 19.09 3.94
C ALA A 101 -6.76 19.25 4.80
N CYS A 102 -6.58 20.45 5.36
CA CYS A 102 -5.51 20.71 6.31
C CYS A 102 -5.62 19.78 7.51
N PRO A 103 -4.56 18.99 7.84
CA PRO A 103 -4.61 18.05 8.93
C PRO A 103 -4.79 18.69 10.32
N TRP A 104 -4.55 20.00 10.42
CA TRP A 104 -4.65 20.76 11.67
C TRP A 104 -6.02 21.41 11.87
N CYS A 105 -6.48 22.21 10.91
CA CYS A 105 -7.70 23.02 11.04
C CYS A 105 -8.89 22.53 10.20
N GLY A 106 -8.69 21.55 9.31
CA GLY A 106 -9.76 20.97 8.50
C GLY A 106 -10.16 21.75 7.26
N LEU A 107 -9.53 22.92 6.97
CA LEU A 107 -9.83 23.69 5.78
C LEU A 107 -9.46 22.93 4.49
N THR A 108 -10.34 22.96 3.50
CA THR A 108 -10.15 22.27 2.22
C THR A 108 -8.95 22.79 1.46
N LEU A 109 -8.09 21.89 1.02
CA LEU A 109 -6.89 22.16 0.26
C LEU A 109 -7.17 22.09 -1.26
N SER A 110 -6.49 22.95 -2.02
CA SER A 110 -6.57 22.99 -3.48
C SER A 110 -5.18 23.02 -4.09
N ALA A 111 -4.94 22.19 -5.09
CA ALA A 111 -3.65 22.11 -5.77
C ALA A 111 -3.27 23.44 -6.46
N SER A 112 -4.23 24.18 -6.99
CA SER A 112 -3.99 25.45 -7.70
C SER A 112 -3.66 26.62 -6.80
N ARG A 113 -4.08 26.58 -5.52
CA ARG A 113 -3.92 27.68 -4.56
C ARG A 113 -2.84 27.42 -3.54
N ASP A 114 -2.77 26.19 -3.03
CA ASP A 114 -2.08 25.87 -1.77
C ASP A 114 -0.72 25.19 -2.00
N LEU A 115 -0.43 24.77 -3.25
CA LEU A 115 0.87 24.22 -3.66
C LEU A 115 1.75 25.33 -4.27
N THR A 116 3.00 25.39 -3.81
CA THR A 116 4.02 26.28 -4.34
C THR A 116 5.32 25.54 -4.60
N SER A 117 6.07 25.94 -5.63
CA SER A 117 7.39 25.41 -5.94
C SER A 117 8.50 26.35 -5.49
N ASP A 118 9.49 25.84 -4.79
CA ASP A 118 10.76 26.52 -4.45
C ASP A 118 11.88 25.96 -5.32
N ASP A 119 12.19 26.64 -6.40
CA ASP A 119 13.22 26.22 -7.37
C ASP A 119 14.62 26.20 -6.75
N VAL A 120 14.89 27.07 -5.79
CA VAL A 120 16.22 27.17 -5.17
C VAL A 120 16.49 25.99 -4.25
N ARG A 121 15.48 25.54 -3.52
CA ARG A 121 15.56 24.37 -2.64
C ARG A 121 15.10 23.09 -3.31
N ARG A 122 14.52 23.20 -4.50
CA ARG A 122 13.87 22.11 -5.24
C ARG A 122 12.83 21.40 -4.37
N ARG A 123 11.88 22.18 -3.83
CA ARG A 123 10.81 21.70 -2.97
C ARG A 123 9.44 22.09 -3.49
N ILE A 124 8.49 21.19 -3.28
CA ILE A 124 7.07 21.49 -3.40
C ILE A 124 6.52 21.68 -1.99
N LEU A 125 5.98 22.86 -1.72
CA LEU A 125 5.45 23.22 -0.41
C LEU A 125 3.92 23.27 -0.46
N LEU A 126 3.28 22.68 0.52
CA LEU A 126 1.83 22.71 0.72
C LEU A 126 1.52 23.57 1.95
N HIS A 127 0.79 24.67 1.76
CA HIS A 127 0.41 25.56 2.86
C HIS A 127 -1.09 25.48 3.18
N CYS A 128 -1.45 25.66 4.44
CA CYS A 128 -2.84 25.83 4.82
C CYS A 128 -3.39 27.16 4.29
N PRO A 129 -4.58 27.17 3.65
CA PRO A 129 -5.20 28.38 3.11
C PRO A 129 -5.90 29.25 4.14
N ASP A 130 -5.62 29.08 5.43
CA ASP A 130 -6.25 29.80 6.51
C ASP A 130 -6.18 31.31 6.29
N PRO A 131 -7.34 32.01 6.10
CA PRO A 131 -7.38 33.43 5.77
C PRO A 131 -6.97 34.32 6.96
N ASP A 132 -7.21 33.85 8.19
CA ASP A 132 -6.90 34.57 9.39
C ASP A 132 -5.41 34.46 9.76
N GLY A 133 -4.75 33.42 9.24
CA GLY A 133 -3.33 33.17 9.44
C GLY A 133 -2.98 32.57 10.82
N ASP A 134 -3.96 31.99 11.51
CA ASP A 134 -3.82 31.40 12.84
C ASP A 134 -3.29 29.96 12.77
N CYS A 135 -3.46 29.30 11.62
CA CYS A 135 -2.97 27.94 11.42
C CYS A 135 -1.43 27.91 11.42
N PRO A 136 -0.78 27.08 12.29
CA PRO A 136 0.67 27.00 12.39
C PRO A 136 1.36 26.47 11.12
N PHE A 137 0.59 25.99 10.15
CA PHE A 137 1.06 25.46 8.86
C PHE A 137 0.64 26.33 7.66
N GLY A 138 0.11 27.51 7.91
CA GLY A 138 -0.15 28.53 6.89
C GLY A 138 1.13 29.24 6.43
N HIS A 139 1.04 29.96 5.31
CA HIS A 139 2.19 30.65 4.72
C HIS A 139 2.84 31.67 5.69
N ARG A 140 2.06 32.34 6.55
CA ARG A 140 2.58 33.30 7.54
C ARG A 140 3.41 32.64 8.61
N GLN A 141 2.95 31.50 9.15
CA GLN A 141 3.57 30.82 10.29
C GLN A 141 4.69 29.86 9.89
N ALA A 142 4.59 29.28 8.70
CA ALA A 142 5.55 28.30 8.18
C ALA A 142 5.93 28.54 6.71
N PRO A 143 6.50 29.71 6.34
CA PRO A 143 6.74 30.07 4.94
C PRO A 143 7.72 29.14 4.21
N ARG A 144 8.59 28.45 4.95
CA ARG A 144 9.64 27.59 4.39
C ARG A 144 9.35 26.10 4.48
N GLU A 145 8.30 25.70 5.19
CA GLU A 145 7.97 24.29 5.42
C GLU A 145 6.52 23.98 5.06
N GLY A 146 5.55 24.84 5.41
CA GLY A 146 4.13 24.59 5.26
C GLY A 146 3.66 23.40 6.13
N ILE A 147 2.71 22.64 5.61
CA ILE A 147 2.28 21.35 6.15
C ILE A 147 3.46 20.37 5.98
N PRO A 148 3.93 19.68 7.05
CA PRO A 148 5.18 18.93 6.99
C PRO A 148 5.01 17.55 6.30
N VAL A 149 4.59 17.57 5.04
CA VAL A 149 4.43 16.37 4.21
C VAL A 149 5.35 16.43 2.99
N VAL A 150 5.86 15.27 2.58
CA VAL A 150 6.76 15.11 1.43
C VAL A 150 6.20 14.00 0.54
N THR A 151 5.84 14.36 -0.70
CA THR A 151 5.21 13.43 -1.66
C THR A 151 6.03 13.25 -2.95
N VAL A 152 7.20 13.87 -3.04
CA VAL A 152 8.13 13.73 -4.17
C VAL A 152 9.31 12.87 -3.74
N ASP A 153 9.62 11.79 -4.47
CA ASP A 153 10.69 10.86 -4.10
C ASP A 153 12.05 11.55 -3.93
N GLU A 154 12.43 12.43 -4.86
CA GLU A 154 13.67 13.20 -4.78
C GLU A 154 13.77 14.00 -3.47
N GLU A 155 12.68 14.66 -3.05
CA GLU A 155 12.65 15.38 -1.78
C GLU A 155 12.69 14.44 -0.58
N LEU A 156 11.98 13.32 -0.67
CA LEU A 156 11.91 12.31 0.39
C LEU A 156 13.32 11.76 0.70
N TYR A 157 14.12 11.47 -0.32
CA TYR A 157 15.51 11.02 -0.12
C TYR A 157 16.40 12.11 0.48
N ARG A 158 16.22 13.38 0.07
CA ARG A 158 17.04 14.49 0.57
C ARG A 158 16.66 14.97 1.97
N LEU A 159 15.40 14.80 2.36
CA LEU A 159 14.88 15.33 3.62
C LEU A 159 14.70 14.25 4.70
N THR A 160 14.78 12.98 4.32
CA THR A 160 14.65 11.81 5.22
C THR A 160 13.55 11.99 6.28
N PRO A 161 12.25 11.99 5.90
CA PRO A 161 11.14 12.23 6.83
C PRO A 161 11.17 11.28 8.01
N ALA A 162 10.81 11.77 9.21
CA ALA A 162 10.83 10.97 10.45
C ALA A 162 9.92 9.73 10.37
N LEU A 163 8.79 9.86 9.68
CA LEU A 163 7.87 8.75 9.36
C LEU A 163 7.74 8.65 7.84
N VAL A 164 8.02 7.48 7.28
CA VAL A 164 7.81 7.18 5.87
C VAL A 164 6.74 6.12 5.71
N ILE A 165 5.69 6.44 4.97
CA ILE A 165 4.67 5.50 4.54
C ILE A 165 5.00 5.03 3.13
N SER A 166 5.10 3.72 2.92
CA SER A 166 5.51 3.13 1.65
C SER A 166 4.64 1.95 1.22
N THR A 167 4.70 1.59 -0.05
CA THR A 167 4.23 0.28 -0.52
C THR A 167 5.39 -0.71 -0.54
N VAL A 168 5.11 -1.99 -0.29
CA VAL A 168 6.13 -3.05 -0.35
C VAL A 168 6.80 -3.14 -1.73
N ASP A 169 6.06 -2.84 -2.79
CA ASP A 169 6.56 -2.85 -4.16
C ASP A 169 7.70 -1.84 -4.40
N LYS A 170 7.73 -0.75 -3.62
CA LYS A 170 8.75 0.31 -3.78
C LYS A 170 10.16 -0.16 -3.42
N PHE A 171 10.28 -1.17 -2.57
CA PHE A 171 11.58 -1.74 -2.20
C PHE A 171 12.28 -2.48 -3.35
N ALA A 172 11.55 -2.85 -4.41
CA ALA A 172 12.17 -3.36 -5.63
C ALA A 172 13.11 -2.34 -6.31
N GLN A 173 13.03 -1.05 -5.93
CA GLN A 173 13.93 -0.02 -6.43
C GLN A 173 15.31 0.04 -5.74
N LEU A 174 15.49 -0.67 -4.63
CA LEU A 174 16.75 -0.67 -3.89
C LEU A 174 18.01 -0.96 -4.75
N PRO A 175 18.02 -1.97 -5.62
CA PRO A 175 19.19 -2.23 -6.47
C PRO A 175 19.40 -1.14 -7.53
N TRP A 176 18.34 -0.43 -7.94
CA TRP A 176 18.35 0.53 -9.05
C TRP A 176 18.70 1.96 -8.64
N ARG A 177 18.28 2.40 -7.45
CA ARG A 177 18.34 3.81 -7.02
C ARG A 177 19.27 4.00 -5.84
N ALA A 178 20.42 4.65 -6.06
CA ALA A 178 21.36 4.99 -5.00
C ALA A 178 20.73 5.90 -3.93
N ALA A 179 19.86 6.81 -4.35
CA ALA A 179 19.22 7.77 -3.44
C ALA A 179 18.39 7.10 -2.32
N THR A 180 17.88 5.88 -2.53
CA THR A 180 17.16 5.13 -1.49
C THR A 180 18.03 4.84 -0.26
N ALA A 181 19.35 4.84 -0.39
CA ALA A 181 20.29 4.63 0.71
C ALA A 181 20.13 5.63 1.86
N THR A 182 19.73 6.86 1.54
CA THR A 182 19.53 7.92 2.55
C THR A 182 18.42 7.58 3.55
N LEU A 183 17.39 6.80 3.11
CA LEU A 183 16.32 6.34 3.99
C LEU A 183 16.83 5.37 5.07
N PHE A 184 17.98 4.72 4.82
CA PHE A 184 18.65 3.80 5.72
C PHE A 184 19.90 4.45 6.38
N GLY A 185 19.96 5.78 6.32
CA GLY A 185 20.98 6.56 6.97
C GLY A 185 22.33 6.59 6.27
N GLN A 186 22.48 6.07 5.05
CA GLN A 186 23.73 6.12 4.29
C GLN A 186 23.91 7.51 3.66
N VAL A 187 24.55 8.40 4.39
CA VAL A 187 24.89 9.77 3.99
C VAL A 187 26.34 10.05 4.38
N ASP A 188 26.99 10.97 3.69
CA ASP A 188 28.36 11.44 3.96
C ASP A 188 28.47 12.97 4.01
N ALA A 189 27.47 13.66 3.50
CA ALA A 189 27.43 15.12 3.49
C ALA A 189 26.02 15.68 3.57
N ARG A 190 25.90 16.92 4.05
CA ARG A 190 24.65 17.69 4.11
C ARG A 190 24.81 19.03 3.38
N CYS A 191 23.82 19.36 2.60
CA CYS A 191 23.65 20.70 2.02
C CYS A 191 22.54 21.43 2.78
N GLU A 192 22.81 22.60 3.36
CA GLU A 192 21.79 23.40 4.05
C GLU A 192 20.61 23.79 3.14
N ARG A 193 20.85 23.88 1.82
CA ARG A 193 19.85 24.25 0.84
C ARG A 193 19.01 23.07 0.39
N HIS A 194 19.65 21.91 0.11
CA HIS A 194 18.99 20.77 -0.51
C HIS A 194 18.74 19.59 0.43
N GLY A 195 19.34 19.55 1.62
CA GLY A 195 19.28 18.44 2.55
C GLY A 195 20.44 17.45 2.39
N TRP A 196 20.19 16.17 2.61
CA TRP A 196 21.22 15.12 2.55
C TRP A 196 21.72 14.89 1.13
N HIS A 197 23.04 14.82 0.97
CA HIS A 197 23.67 14.60 -0.31
C HIS A 197 23.65 13.13 -0.72
N ASN A 198 23.52 12.90 -2.03
CA ASN A 198 23.66 11.59 -2.67
C ASN A 198 24.25 11.78 -4.07
N PRO A 199 25.06 10.83 -4.59
CA PRO A 199 25.63 10.93 -5.93
C PRO A 199 24.61 11.18 -7.07
N GLU A 200 23.38 10.68 -6.96
CA GLU A 200 22.31 10.94 -7.94
C GLU A 200 21.90 12.42 -8.00
N PHE A 201 22.24 13.23 -6.97
CA PHE A 201 21.88 14.65 -6.90
C PHE A 201 22.97 15.60 -7.41
N LEU A 202 24.13 15.07 -7.83
CA LEU A 202 25.24 15.87 -8.38
C LEU A 202 24.83 16.86 -9.46
N PRO A 203 23.87 16.59 -10.36
CA PRO A 203 23.46 17.53 -11.39
C PRO A 203 22.99 18.88 -10.84
N PHE A 204 22.39 18.93 -9.65
CA PHE A 204 21.90 20.16 -9.03
C PHE A 204 22.50 20.49 -7.66
N CYS A 205 22.98 19.51 -6.90
CA CYS A 205 23.60 19.73 -5.60
C CYS A 205 25.13 19.60 -5.69
N ARG A 206 25.78 20.72 -5.97
CA ARG A 206 27.23 20.82 -6.12
C ARG A 206 27.90 21.13 -4.78
N THR A 207 29.22 21.02 -4.71
CA THR A 207 30.03 21.28 -3.51
C THR A 207 29.80 22.70 -2.95
N ARG A 208 29.55 23.69 -3.80
CA ARG A 208 29.29 25.10 -3.40
C ARG A 208 28.11 25.67 -4.16
N HIS A 209 27.29 26.42 -3.46
CA HIS A 209 26.16 27.17 -4.02
C HIS A 209 26.31 28.65 -3.72
N PRO A 210 26.24 29.55 -4.73
CA PRO A 210 26.26 30.99 -4.51
C PRO A 210 24.97 31.46 -3.83
N ALA A 211 25.00 32.66 -3.25
CA ALA A 211 23.78 33.30 -2.77
C ALA A 211 22.82 33.58 -3.93
N VAL A 212 21.53 33.27 -3.74
CA VAL A 212 20.49 33.46 -4.75
C VAL A 212 19.11 33.63 -4.11
N ASN A 213 18.33 34.60 -4.59
CA ASN A 213 16.92 34.80 -4.16
C ASN A 213 16.74 34.79 -2.63
N GLY A 214 17.55 35.55 -1.88
CA GLY A 214 17.47 35.63 -0.43
C GLY A 214 17.98 34.40 0.35
N ASN A 215 18.50 33.37 -0.35
CA ASN A 215 19.18 32.26 0.26
C ASN A 215 20.69 32.54 0.31
N ALA A 216 21.33 32.37 1.48
CA ALA A 216 22.76 32.56 1.67
C ALA A 216 23.58 31.59 0.82
N ALA A 217 24.84 31.96 0.53
CA ALA A 217 25.79 31.03 -0.05
C ALA A 217 26.03 29.87 0.93
N THR A 218 26.10 28.66 0.42
CA THR A 218 26.31 27.46 1.23
C THR A 218 27.25 26.47 0.53
N GLN A 219 27.82 25.57 1.27
CA GLN A 219 28.64 24.46 0.78
C GLN A 219 28.24 23.16 1.45
N LEU A 220 28.59 22.04 0.81
CA LEU A 220 28.42 20.72 1.42
C LEU A 220 29.26 20.63 2.69
N GLN A 221 28.63 20.21 3.79
CA GLN A 221 29.27 19.91 5.05
C GLN A 221 29.40 18.40 5.19
N PRO A 222 30.57 17.87 5.57
CA PRO A 222 30.70 16.47 5.92
C PRO A 222 29.72 16.09 7.01
N ALA A 223 29.12 14.91 6.92
CA ALA A 223 28.18 14.42 7.88
C ALA A 223 28.46 12.95 8.24
N MET A 224 28.12 12.59 9.46
CA MET A 224 28.15 11.19 9.87
C MET A 224 26.92 10.45 9.33
N ARG A 225 27.04 9.13 9.21
CA ARG A 225 25.92 8.25 8.88
C ARG A 225 24.79 8.48 9.88
N LEU A 226 23.57 8.62 9.36
CA LEU A 226 22.37 8.72 10.17
C LEU A 226 22.01 7.36 10.77
N ARG A 227 21.24 7.40 11.84
CA ARG A 227 20.65 6.19 12.40
C ARG A 227 19.58 5.64 11.44
N PRO A 228 19.64 4.35 11.07
CA PRO A 228 18.62 3.74 10.23
C PRO A 228 17.27 3.65 10.98
N PRO A 229 16.17 3.24 10.31
CA PRO A 229 14.86 3.08 10.95
C PRO A 229 14.91 2.20 12.20
N ASP A 230 14.33 2.69 13.29
CA ASP A 230 14.24 1.95 14.57
C ASP A 230 12.98 1.07 14.63
N LEU A 231 11.96 1.42 13.84
CA LEU A 231 10.69 0.73 13.83
C LEU A 231 10.23 0.51 12.39
N ILE A 232 9.89 -0.74 12.09
CA ILE A 232 9.19 -1.11 10.88
C ILE A 232 7.77 -1.53 11.28
N ILE A 233 6.75 -0.90 10.67
CA ILE A 233 5.36 -1.28 10.84
C ILE A 233 4.88 -1.92 9.53
N GLN A 234 4.40 -3.16 9.61
CA GLN A 234 3.83 -3.87 8.47
C GLN A 234 2.33 -4.04 8.68
N ASP A 235 1.54 -3.26 7.96
CA ASP A 235 0.08 -3.38 8.03
C ASP A 235 -0.44 -4.42 7.02
N GLU A 236 -1.56 -5.04 7.37
CA GLU A 236 -2.23 -6.09 6.59
C GLU A 236 -1.27 -7.23 6.17
N LEU A 237 -0.53 -7.79 7.13
CA LEU A 237 0.51 -8.81 6.88
C LEU A 237 -0.02 -10.00 6.07
N HIS A 238 -1.29 -10.41 6.26
CA HIS A 238 -1.89 -11.52 5.54
C HIS A 238 -1.92 -11.34 4.00
N LEU A 239 -1.79 -10.10 3.50
CA LEU A 239 -1.68 -9.81 2.07
C LEU A 239 -0.27 -10.08 1.51
N ILE A 240 0.73 -10.27 2.40
CA ILE A 240 2.09 -10.68 2.03
C ILE A 240 2.14 -12.21 1.99
N SER A 241 1.60 -12.78 0.93
CA SER A 241 1.47 -14.22 0.74
C SER A 241 1.87 -14.62 -0.67
N ASP A 242 1.99 -15.89 -0.91
CA ASP A 242 2.27 -16.50 -2.21
C ASP A 242 3.54 -15.92 -2.87
N ALA A 243 3.49 -15.64 -4.17
CA ALA A 243 4.63 -15.09 -4.92
C ALA A 243 5.09 -13.73 -4.37
N LEU A 244 4.15 -12.83 -4.01
CA LEU A 244 4.49 -11.53 -3.40
C LEU A 244 5.20 -11.72 -2.06
N GLY A 245 4.68 -12.60 -1.19
CA GLY A 245 5.28 -12.90 0.10
C GLY A 245 6.68 -13.47 -0.03
N SER A 246 6.91 -14.34 -1.02
CA SER A 246 8.21 -14.92 -1.31
C SER A 246 9.22 -13.87 -1.75
N MET A 247 8.83 -12.95 -2.64
CA MET A 247 9.71 -11.85 -3.07
C MET A 247 9.99 -10.87 -1.93
N VAL A 248 8.98 -10.47 -1.15
CA VAL A 248 9.17 -9.60 0.02
C VAL A 248 10.14 -10.24 1.00
N GLY A 249 9.93 -11.52 1.37
CA GLY A 249 10.82 -12.23 2.30
C GLY A 249 12.26 -12.35 1.82
N LEU A 250 12.50 -12.49 0.50
CA LEU A 250 13.83 -12.48 -0.08
C LEU A 250 14.49 -11.09 0.04
N TYR A 251 13.76 -10.00 -0.31
CA TYR A 251 14.25 -8.63 -0.21
C TYR A 251 14.46 -8.17 1.25
N GLU A 252 13.74 -8.74 2.21
CA GLU A 252 13.98 -8.50 3.64
C GLU A 252 15.41 -8.85 4.07
N THR A 253 16.13 -9.68 3.31
CA THR A 253 17.55 -9.96 3.55
C THR A 253 18.37 -8.66 3.47
N ALA A 254 18.18 -7.87 2.44
CA ALA A 254 18.88 -6.59 2.27
C ALA A 254 18.30 -5.51 3.19
N ILE A 255 16.98 -5.42 3.32
CA ILE A 255 16.29 -4.40 4.13
C ILE A 255 16.69 -4.52 5.61
N ASP A 256 16.64 -5.73 6.16
CA ASP A 256 17.01 -5.97 7.55
C ASP A 256 18.49 -5.63 7.82
N ALA A 257 19.38 -5.98 6.88
CA ALA A 257 20.79 -5.61 6.96
C ALA A 257 21.01 -4.09 6.94
N MET A 258 20.29 -3.36 6.06
CA MET A 258 20.38 -1.90 5.97
C MET A 258 19.80 -1.19 7.20
N CYS A 259 18.76 -1.75 7.81
CA CYS A 259 18.15 -1.24 9.03
C CYS A 259 18.89 -1.65 10.31
N SER A 260 19.85 -2.57 10.23
CA SER A 260 20.62 -3.02 11.38
C SER A 260 21.82 -2.10 11.67
N ARG A 261 22.12 -1.90 12.94
CA ARG A 261 23.29 -1.12 13.39
C ARG A 261 24.17 -1.92 14.34
N PRO A 262 25.45 -1.60 14.45
CA PRO A 262 26.33 -2.23 15.44
C PRO A 262 25.83 -2.01 16.87
N GLY A 263 25.89 -3.03 17.69
CA GLY A 263 25.60 -2.97 19.12
C GLY A 263 26.65 -3.75 19.92
N THR A 264 26.71 -3.55 21.22
CA THR A 264 27.70 -4.17 22.12
C THR A 264 27.57 -5.70 22.20
N SER A 265 26.37 -6.23 22.02
CA SER A 265 26.09 -7.68 22.10
C SER A 265 25.71 -8.29 20.74
N GLY A 266 26.02 -7.60 19.64
CA GLY A 266 25.67 -8.00 18.28
C GLY A 266 24.84 -6.93 17.56
N PRO A 267 24.40 -7.17 16.31
CA PRO A 267 23.67 -6.19 15.53
C PRO A 267 22.31 -5.89 16.17
N ILE A 268 22.01 -4.61 16.36
CA ILE A 268 20.71 -4.12 16.81
C ILE A 268 19.82 -3.98 15.56
N ARG A 269 18.76 -4.79 15.52
CA ARG A 269 17.77 -4.78 14.44
C ARG A 269 16.59 -3.86 14.81
N PRO A 270 15.87 -3.28 13.83
CA PRO A 270 14.69 -2.48 14.11
C PRO A 270 13.61 -3.31 14.80
N ALA A 271 12.81 -2.70 15.64
CA ALA A 271 11.58 -3.34 16.11
C ALA A 271 10.63 -3.55 14.93
N LEU A 272 9.97 -4.71 14.86
CA LEU A 272 8.97 -5.02 13.84
C LEU A 272 7.61 -5.19 14.50
N VAL A 273 6.64 -4.39 14.08
CA VAL A 273 5.24 -4.50 14.49
C VAL A 273 4.41 -4.82 13.26
N ALA A 274 3.68 -5.93 13.30
CA ALA A 274 2.79 -6.29 12.20
C ALA A 274 1.34 -6.33 12.69
N SER A 275 0.43 -5.83 11.85
CA SER A 275 -1.01 -6.00 12.05
C SER A 275 -1.58 -6.94 11.00
N THR A 276 -2.56 -7.75 11.39
CA THR A 276 -3.22 -8.69 10.48
C THR A 276 -4.64 -8.97 10.95
N ALA A 277 -5.55 -9.20 10.01
CA ALA A 277 -6.94 -9.48 10.35
C ALA A 277 -7.12 -10.92 10.85
N THR A 278 -6.84 -11.91 10.01
CA THR A 278 -7.05 -13.33 10.31
C THR A 278 -5.92 -14.14 9.67
N VAL A 279 -5.06 -14.71 10.48
CA VAL A 279 -3.97 -15.57 9.99
C VAL A 279 -3.94 -16.86 10.78
N ARG A 280 -3.99 -17.98 10.08
CA ARG A 280 -3.60 -19.28 10.59
C ARG A 280 -2.11 -19.46 10.31
N ARG A 281 -1.34 -19.95 11.29
CA ARG A 281 0.12 -20.11 11.19
C ARG A 281 0.87 -18.76 11.01
N ALA A 282 0.49 -17.75 11.80
CA ALA A 282 1.17 -16.46 11.79
C ALA A 282 2.67 -16.57 12.09
N ALA A 283 3.06 -17.52 12.96
CA ALA A 283 4.48 -17.74 13.29
C ALA A 283 5.28 -18.16 12.06
N ASP A 284 4.76 -19.13 11.29
CA ASP A 284 5.42 -19.60 10.07
C ASP A 284 5.58 -18.46 9.05
N GLN A 285 4.53 -17.65 8.86
CA GLN A 285 4.59 -16.50 7.95
C GLN A 285 5.62 -15.46 8.39
N VAL A 286 5.64 -15.13 9.69
CA VAL A 286 6.60 -14.15 10.25
C VAL A 286 8.03 -14.67 10.13
N GLU A 287 8.26 -15.93 10.40
CA GLU A 287 9.57 -16.56 10.25
C GLU A 287 10.02 -16.55 8.78
N GLN A 288 9.16 -16.96 7.87
CA GLN A 288 9.47 -16.99 6.43
C GLN A 288 9.73 -15.61 5.84
N VAL A 289 8.90 -14.62 6.17
CA VAL A 289 9.05 -13.26 5.62
C VAL A 289 10.16 -12.49 6.34
N PHE A 290 10.22 -12.53 7.67
CA PHE A 290 11.10 -11.64 8.44
C PHE A 290 12.29 -12.33 9.11
N ALA A 291 12.36 -13.66 9.08
CA ALA A 291 13.36 -14.46 9.82
C ALA A 291 13.40 -14.07 11.31
N ARG A 292 12.23 -13.97 11.96
CA ARG A 292 12.06 -13.57 13.37
C ARG A 292 11.06 -14.46 14.08
N ASP A 293 11.18 -14.53 15.39
CA ASP A 293 10.17 -15.15 16.24
C ASP A 293 8.97 -14.22 16.40
N LEU A 294 7.78 -14.80 16.54
CA LEU A 294 6.53 -14.07 16.71
C LEU A 294 6.16 -13.97 18.18
N THR A 295 5.85 -12.77 18.64
CA THR A 295 5.10 -12.55 19.87
C THR A 295 3.75 -11.93 19.51
N VAL A 296 2.67 -12.63 19.87
CA VAL A 296 1.31 -12.15 19.60
C VAL A 296 0.86 -11.18 20.70
N PHE A 297 0.32 -10.05 20.30
CA PHE A 297 -0.24 -9.06 21.22
C PHE A 297 -1.66 -8.67 20.79
N PRO A 298 -2.66 -8.64 21.67
CA PRO A 298 -2.59 -9.04 23.08
C PRO A 298 -2.28 -10.55 23.24
N PRO A 299 -1.67 -10.95 24.37
CA PRO A 299 -1.40 -12.37 24.63
C PRO A 299 -2.70 -13.15 24.76
N GLN A 300 -2.60 -14.47 24.60
CA GLN A 300 -3.75 -15.36 24.79
C GLN A 300 -4.35 -15.21 26.20
N VAL A 301 -5.67 -15.22 26.26
CA VAL A 301 -6.46 -15.13 27.48
C VAL A 301 -7.23 -16.43 27.70
N LEU A 302 -7.73 -16.65 28.91
CA LEU A 302 -8.50 -17.87 29.24
C LEU A 302 -9.86 -17.89 28.55
N ASP A 303 -10.50 -16.74 28.37
CA ASP A 303 -11.75 -16.58 27.64
C ASP A 303 -11.48 -15.80 26.34
N ALA A 304 -11.74 -16.43 25.19
CA ALA A 304 -11.59 -15.81 23.87
C ALA A 304 -12.50 -14.57 23.66
N GLY A 305 -13.56 -14.44 24.45
CA GLY A 305 -14.46 -13.28 24.44
C GLY A 305 -13.92 -12.06 25.17
N GLU A 306 -12.88 -12.21 26.00
CA GLU A 306 -12.32 -11.13 26.82
C GLU A 306 -10.82 -10.98 26.59
N THR A 307 -10.39 -9.79 26.23
CA THR A 307 -8.97 -9.40 26.20
C THR A 307 -8.77 -8.20 27.13
N TYR A 308 -7.51 -7.84 27.40
CA TYR A 308 -7.21 -6.63 28.17
C TYR A 308 -7.84 -5.35 27.56
N PHE A 309 -8.02 -5.31 26.25
CA PHE A 309 -8.49 -4.11 25.53
C PHE A 309 -9.94 -4.17 25.08
N SER A 310 -10.56 -5.35 25.05
CA SER A 310 -11.90 -5.50 24.49
C SER A 310 -12.64 -6.69 25.07
N THR A 311 -13.95 -6.54 25.16
CA THR A 311 -14.87 -7.61 25.54
C THR A 311 -15.83 -7.88 24.40
N THR A 312 -16.02 -9.13 24.02
CA THR A 312 -16.97 -9.54 22.99
C THR A 312 -18.39 -9.43 23.51
N MET A 313 -19.19 -8.58 22.92
CA MET A 313 -20.61 -8.44 23.27
C MET A 313 -21.43 -9.55 22.61
N THR A 314 -22.26 -10.20 23.39
CA THR A 314 -23.24 -11.16 22.86
C THR A 314 -24.29 -10.43 22.01
N SER A 315 -24.53 -10.93 20.80
CA SER A 315 -25.56 -10.37 19.93
C SER A 315 -26.96 -10.56 20.52
N SER A 316 -27.71 -9.46 20.63
CA SER A 316 -29.06 -9.43 21.20
C SER A 316 -29.94 -8.44 20.42
N ALA A 317 -31.20 -8.30 20.81
CA ALA A 317 -32.09 -7.29 20.21
C ALA A 317 -31.60 -5.84 20.48
N SER A 318 -30.94 -5.59 21.62
CA SER A 318 -30.38 -4.29 22.00
C SER A 318 -28.96 -4.09 21.45
N THR A 319 -28.25 -5.15 21.15
CA THR A 319 -26.90 -5.14 20.58
C THR A 319 -26.83 -6.02 19.34
N PRO A 320 -27.53 -5.62 18.26
CA PRO A 320 -27.65 -6.45 17.07
C PRO A 320 -26.30 -6.56 16.34
N GLY A 321 -25.95 -7.79 15.94
CA GLY A 321 -24.78 -8.09 15.14
C GLY A 321 -25.07 -8.16 13.64
N ARG A 322 -24.12 -8.70 12.87
CA ARG A 322 -24.32 -9.00 11.45
C ARG A 322 -25.16 -10.24 11.28
N ARG A 323 -26.08 -10.19 10.30
CA ARG A 323 -26.87 -11.34 9.90
C ARG A 323 -26.45 -11.83 8.52
N TYR A 324 -26.10 -13.10 8.43
CA TYR A 324 -25.71 -13.74 7.18
C TYR A 324 -26.86 -14.61 6.65
N ARG A 325 -27.09 -14.58 5.35
CA ARG A 325 -28.07 -15.42 4.65
C ARG A 325 -27.49 -15.95 3.36
N GLY A 326 -27.61 -17.25 3.12
CA GLY A 326 -27.26 -17.90 1.85
C GLY A 326 -28.48 -18.00 0.94
N ILE A 327 -28.27 -17.74 -0.32
CA ILE A 327 -29.28 -17.88 -1.39
C ILE A 327 -28.70 -18.81 -2.44
N CYS A 328 -29.43 -19.91 -2.72
CA CYS A 328 -29.12 -20.83 -3.82
C CYS A 328 -30.39 -21.17 -4.53
N ALA A 329 -30.44 -20.97 -5.84
CA ALA A 329 -31.62 -21.23 -6.67
C ALA A 329 -31.32 -22.30 -7.73
N PRO A 330 -31.59 -23.60 -7.46
CA PRO A 330 -31.41 -24.67 -8.42
C PRO A 330 -32.17 -24.43 -9.74
N GLY A 331 -31.50 -24.67 -10.86
CA GLY A 331 -32.08 -24.48 -12.19
C GLY A 331 -32.01 -23.06 -12.72
N GLU A 332 -31.71 -22.05 -11.91
CA GLU A 332 -31.56 -20.66 -12.34
C GLU A 332 -30.09 -20.29 -12.62
N THR A 333 -29.87 -19.35 -13.52
CA THR A 333 -28.52 -18.78 -13.73
C THR A 333 -28.18 -17.82 -12.62
N LEU A 334 -26.87 -17.69 -12.32
CA LEU A 334 -26.40 -16.74 -11.29
C LEU A 334 -26.91 -15.32 -11.58
N LYS A 335 -26.85 -14.88 -12.83
CA LYS A 335 -27.33 -13.56 -13.26
C LYS A 335 -28.83 -13.34 -13.02
N SER A 336 -29.67 -14.35 -13.31
CA SER A 336 -31.10 -14.27 -13.04
C SER A 336 -31.40 -14.10 -11.55
N VAL A 337 -30.62 -14.79 -10.69
CA VAL A 337 -30.76 -14.69 -9.23
C VAL A 337 -30.29 -13.32 -8.75
N GLU A 338 -29.15 -12.82 -9.23
CA GLU A 338 -28.62 -11.49 -8.89
C GLU A 338 -29.64 -10.38 -9.20
N ILE A 339 -30.16 -10.33 -10.43
CA ILE A 339 -31.14 -9.31 -10.84
C ILE A 339 -32.34 -9.31 -9.88
N ARG A 340 -32.86 -10.51 -9.54
CA ARG A 340 -34.04 -10.64 -8.66
C ARG A 340 -33.72 -10.22 -7.23
N VAL A 341 -32.55 -10.64 -6.70
CA VAL A 341 -32.16 -10.33 -5.33
C VAL A 341 -31.85 -8.84 -5.18
N VAL A 342 -31.06 -8.26 -6.08
CA VAL A 342 -30.70 -6.85 -6.03
C VAL A 342 -31.94 -5.96 -6.16
N ALA A 343 -32.85 -6.23 -7.13
CA ALA A 343 -34.07 -5.46 -7.28
C ALA A 343 -34.98 -5.54 -6.03
N ALA A 344 -35.15 -6.76 -5.47
CA ALA A 344 -35.96 -6.95 -4.27
C ALA A 344 -35.40 -6.22 -3.05
N ILE A 345 -34.08 -6.29 -2.86
CA ILE A 345 -33.39 -5.60 -1.75
C ILE A 345 -33.54 -4.09 -1.87
N MET A 346 -33.31 -3.54 -3.06
CA MET A 346 -33.40 -2.10 -3.30
C MET A 346 -34.83 -1.57 -3.08
N GLU A 347 -35.84 -2.33 -3.52
CA GLU A 347 -37.24 -1.99 -3.29
C GLU A 347 -37.57 -1.97 -1.80
N HIS A 348 -37.24 -3.05 -1.09
CA HIS A 348 -37.52 -3.16 0.35
C HIS A 348 -36.76 -2.16 1.20
N ALA A 349 -35.50 -1.85 0.84
CA ALA A 349 -34.72 -0.81 1.51
C ALA A 349 -35.40 0.58 1.37
N GLN A 350 -35.98 0.89 0.19
CA GLN A 350 -36.75 2.12 0.00
C GLN A 350 -38.03 2.14 0.85
N LEU A 351 -38.77 1.04 0.91
CA LEU A 351 -39.95 0.94 1.77
C LEU A 351 -39.63 1.11 3.25
N LEU A 352 -38.48 0.55 3.70
CA LEU A 352 -38.01 0.75 5.06
C LEU A 352 -37.63 2.22 5.32
N PHE A 353 -36.95 2.85 4.36
CA PHE A 353 -36.56 4.26 4.48
C PHE A 353 -37.76 5.19 4.48
N ASP A 354 -38.78 4.93 3.64
CA ASP A 354 -40.03 5.68 3.62
C ASP A 354 -40.78 5.58 4.96
N ARG A 355 -40.64 4.44 5.67
CA ARG A 355 -41.30 4.20 6.95
C ARG A 355 -40.51 4.67 8.17
N TYR A 356 -39.21 4.48 8.18
CA TYR A 356 -38.35 4.67 9.36
C TYR A 356 -37.33 5.80 9.21
N GLY A 357 -37.27 6.41 8.02
CA GLY A 357 -36.35 7.53 7.76
C GLY A 357 -34.86 7.18 7.98
N LYS A 358 -34.16 8.05 8.68
CA LYS A 358 -32.70 7.95 8.89
C LYS A 358 -32.23 6.65 9.56
N GLU A 359 -33.08 5.97 10.32
CA GLU A 359 -32.76 4.69 10.93
C GLU A 359 -32.54 3.58 9.87
N ALA A 360 -33.17 3.70 8.71
CA ALA A 360 -33.03 2.78 7.59
C ALA A 360 -31.91 3.18 6.60
N ASP A 361 -31.27 4.34 6.78
CA ASP A 361 -30.15 4.79 5.91
C ASP A 361 -29.04 3.73 5.71
N PRO A 362 -28.65 2.93 6.71
CA PRO A 362 -27.62 1.88 6.51
C PRO A 362 -27.93 0.88 5.40
N TYR A 363 -29.20 0.65 5.11
CA TYR A 363 -29.66 -0.30 4.09
C TYR A 363 -29.93 0.35 2.73
N MET A 364 -29.80 1.67 2.64
CA MET A 364 -30.07 2.41 1.41
C MET A 364 -28.96 2.30 0.38
N SER A 365 -27.72 2.08 0.79
CA SER A 365 -26.61 1.78 -0.12
C SER A 365 -26.31 0.29 -0.10
N LEU A 366 -26.47 -0.35 -1.25
CA LEU A 366 -26.09 -1.75 -1.45
C LEU A 366 -24.63 -1.84 -1.86
N VAL A 367 -23.84 -2.62 -1.13
CA VAL A 367 -22.51 -3.03 -1.57
C VAL A 367 -22.63 -4.41 -2.22
N ASP A 368 -22.25 -4.53 -3.49
CA ASP A 368 -22.26 -5.79 -4.22
C ASP A 368 -20.82 -6.21 -4.51
N TYR A 369 -20.39 -7.32 -3.89
CA TYR A 369 -19.00 -7.79 -3.86
C TYR A 369 -18.78 -8.94 -4.84
N PHE A 370 -17.75 -8.80 -5.70
CA PHE A 370 -17.34 -9.75 -6.71
C PHE A 370 -15.92 -10.24 -6.50
N THR A 371 -15.67 -11.52 -6.80
CA THR A 371 -14.32 -12.10 -6.73
C THR A 371 -13.46 -11.73 -7.94
N SER A 372 -14.06 -11.22 -9.02
CA SER A 372 -13.35 -10.82 -10.24
C SER A 372 -13.92 -9.55 -10.87
N THR A 373 -13.04 -8.76 -11.50
CA THR A 373 -13.44 -7.55 -12.25
C THR A 373 -14.28 -7.88 -13.48
N ARG A 374 -14.20 -9.10 -14.02
CA ARG A 374 -15.02 -9.55 -15.16
C ARG A 374 -16.49 -9.75 -14.75
N GLU A 375 -16.74 -10.38 -13.61
CA GLU A 375 -18.07 -10.57 -13.06
C GLU A 375 -18.69 -9.21 -12.72
N LEU A 376 -17.95 -8.32 -12.08
CA LEU A 376 -18.38 -6.96 -11.76
C LEU A 376 -18.81 -6.18 -13.02
N ALA A 377 -18.00 -6.18 -14.08
CA ALA A 377 -18.34 -5.49 -15.33
C ALA A 377 -19.64 -6.01 -15.96
N GLY A 378 -19.89 -7.31 -15.85
CA GLY A 378 -21.16 -7.92 -16.25
C GLY A 378 -22.34 -7.39 -15.43
N MET A 379 -22.17 -7.28 -14.11
CA MET A 379 -23.21 -6.79 -13.20
C MET A 379 -23.52 -5.30 -13.39
N ARG A 380 -22.55 -4.48 -13.70
CA ARG A 380 -22.74 -3.07 -14.01
C ARG A 380 -23.85 -2.90 -15.06
N ARG A 381 -23.74 -3.63 -16.17
CA ARG A 381 -24.74 -3.60 -17.21
C ARG A 381 -26.11 -4.12 -16.74
N LEU A 382 -26.13 -5.20 -15.96
CA LEU A 382 -27.37 -5.76 -15.43
C LEU A 382 -28.09 -4.80 -14.49
N VAL A 383 -27.36 -3.98 -13.71
CA VAL A 383 -27.98 -2.97 -12.83
C VAL A 383 -28.57 -1.82 -13.64
N ASP A 384 -27.84 -1.35 -14.65
CA ASP A 384 -28.27 -0.22 -15.48
C ASP A 384 -29.48 -0.58 -16.35
N ASP A 385 -29.59 -1.83 -16.83
CA ASP A 385 -30.63 -2.31 -17.72
C ASP A 385 -31.70 -3.16 -16.97
N ASP A 386 -31.38 -4.41 -16.61
CA ASP A 386 -32.33 -5.41 -16.14
C ASP A 386 -32.94 -5.10 -14.75
N VAL A 387 -32.06 -4.65 -13.80
CA VAL A 387 -32.52 -4.28 -12.46
C VAL A 387 -33.37 -3.01 -12.53
N ALA A 388 -32.95 -2.01 -13.32
CA ALA A 388 -33.68 -0.78 -13.51
C ALA A 388 -35.08 -1.03 -14.15
N ASP A 389 -35.13 -1.90 -15.16
CA ASP A 389 -36.41 -2.31 -15.79
C ASP A 389 -37.32 -3.03 -14.81
N ARG A 390 -36.75 -3.95 -14.02
CA ARG A 390 -37.52 -4.67 -12.99
C ARG A 390 -38.08 -3.74 -11.92
N LEU A 391 -37.28 -2.79 -11.41
CA LEU A 391 -37.71 -1.76 -10.46
C LEU A 391 -38.80 -0.85 -11.07
N SER A 392 -38.74 -0.59 -12.38
CA SER A 392 -39.70 0.23 -13.10
C SER A 392 -41.03 -0.48 -13.33
N SER A 393 -41.01 -1.81 -13.49
CA SER A 393 -42.18 -2.66 -13.70
C SER A 393 -42.97 -2.98 -12.42
N GLN A 394 -42.40 -2.74 -11.24
CA GLN A 394 -43.03 -3.00 -9.96
C GLN A 394 -44.27 -2.12 -9.75
N LYS A 395 -45.33 -2.67 -9.11
CA LYS A 395 -46.54 -1.92 -8.76
C LYS A 395 -46.28 -0.76 -7.80
N VAL A 396 -45.24 -0.89 -6.98
CA VAL A 396 -44.77 0.15 -6.06
C VAL A 396 -43.79 1.04 -6.80
N ARG A 397 -44.14 2.30 -6.97
CA ARG A 397 -43.28 3.31 -7.61
C ARG A 397 -42.25 3.80 -6.62
N THR A 398 -41.10 3.10 -6.54
CA THR A 398 -39.98 3.55 -5.71
C THR A 398 -39.12 4.61 -6.43
N ARG A 399 -38.31 5.37 -5.65
CA ARG A 399 -37.37 6.34 -6.18
C ARG A 399 -36.30 5.67 -7.07
N ARG A 400 -35.94 4.42 -6.77
CA ARG A 400 -34.77 3.74 -7.30
C ARG A 400 -34.90 3.16 -8.70
N ARG A 401 -35.78 3.70 -9.54
CA ARG A 401 -35.95 3.24 -10.92
C ARG A 401 -34.68 3.30 -11.78
N ARG A 402 -33.82 4.29 -11.50
CA ARG A 402 -32.49 4.44 -12.11
C ARG A 402 -31.50 4.65 -10.98
N PRO A 403 -30.90 3.57 -10.47
CA PRO A 403 -30.00 3.65 -9.34
C PRO A 403 -28.74 4.42 -9.72
N ASN A 404 -28.20 5.19 -8.77
CA ASN A 404 -26.87 5.78 -8.86
C ASN A 404 -25.83 4.69 -8.54
N VAL A 405 -25.14 4.19 -9.59
CA VAL A 405 -24.20 3.07 -9.49
C VAL A 405 -22.78 3.58 -9.57
N SER A 406 -21.96 3.18 -8.63
CA SER A 406 -20.53 3.45 -8.61
C SER A 406 -19.73 2.15 -8.52
N GLU A 407 -18.45 2.19 -8.89
CA GLU A 407 -17.54 1.05 -8.84
C GLU A 407 -16.39 1.32 -7.88
N LEU A 408 -15.83 0.25 -7.31
CA LEU A 408 -14.61 0.29 -6.49
C LEU A 408 -13.71 -0.87 -6.88
N THR A 409 -12.80 -0.61 -7.83
CA THR A 409 -11.91 -1.62 -8.40
C THR A 409 -10.46 -1.14 -8.47
N SER A 410 -9.51 -2.07 -8.57
CA SER A 410 -8.07 -1.77 -8.70
C SER A 410 -7.70 -1.00 -9.98
N ARG A 411 -8.62 -0.91 -10.94
CA ARG A 411 -8.42 -0.17 -12.20
C ARG A 411 -8.72 1.33 -12.07
N MET A 412 -9.38 1.74 -10.98
CA MET A 412 -9.73 3.14 -10.77
C MET A 412 -8.49 3.98 -10.41
N PRO A 413 -8.40 5.21 -10.93
CA PRO A 413 -7.41 6.17 -10.46
C PRO A 413 -7.62 6.50 -8.97
N SER A 414 -6.54 6.72 -8.23
CA SER A 414 -6.59 7.00 -6.77
C SER A 414 -7.48 8.19 -6.41
N ALA A 415 -7.48 9.24 -7.25
CA ALA A 415 -8.35 10.41 -7.08
C ALA A 415 -9.84 10.05 -7.13
N ARG A 416 -10.24 9.18 -8.07
CA ARG A 416 -11.64 8.74 -8.20
C ARG A 416 -12.07 7.87 -7.03
N ILE A 417 -11.16 7.06 -6.47
CA ILE A 417 -11.44 6.24 -5.30
C ILE A 417 -11.79 7.11 -4.09
N ALA A 418 -10.98 8.13 -3.81
CA ALA A 418 -11.23 9.07 -2.70
C ALA A 418 -12.58 9.79 -2.86
N ALA A 419 -12.89 10.25 -4.08
CA ALA A 419 -14.18 10.87 -4.39
C ALA A 419 -15.35 9.89 -4.17
N THR A 420 -15.22 8.65 -4.66
CA THR A 420 -16.25 7.61 -4.47
C THR A 420 -16.48 7.29 -2.99
N LEU A 421 -15.43 7.23 -2.17
CA LEU A 421 -15.56 7.03 -0.72
C LEU A 421 -16.28 8.20 -0.05
N ALA A 422 -15.95 9.44 -0.41
CA ALA A 422 -16.64 10.63 0.10
C ALA A 422 -18.12 10.68 -0.35
N GLU A 423 -18.41 10.25 -1.57
CA GLU A 423 -19.81 10.09 -2.05
C GLU A 423 -20.55 8.99 -1.28
N LEU A 424 -19.87 7.90 -0.94
CA LEU A 424 -20.43 6.77 -0.19
C LEU A 424 -20.73 7.12 1.27
N GLU A 425 -20.01 8.06 1.86
CA GLU A 425 -20.27 8.57 3.21
C GLU A 425 -21.55 9.43 3.31
N ARG A 426 -22.05 9.97 2.19
CA ARG A 426 -23.25 10.82 2.18
C ARG A 426 -24.49 10.00 2.56
N PRO A 427 -25.21 10.40 3.62
CA PRO A 427 -26.43 9.72 4.00
C PRO A 427 -27.59 10.08 3.04
N PHE A 428 -28.60 9.25 3.00
CA PHE A 428 -29.89 9.57 2.38
C PHE A 428 -30.66 10.51 3.28
N ASP A 429 -31.40 11.45 2.65
CA ASP A 429 -32.19 12.46 3.34
C ASP A 429 -33.68 12.24 3.15
N THR A 430 -34.43 12.27 4.26
CA THR A 430 -35.89 12.08 4.23
C THR A 430 -36.66 13.16 3.46
N GLU A 431 -36.10 14.36 3.33
CA GLU A 431 -36.71 15.45 2.58
C GLU A 431 -36.60 15.28 1.06
N THR A 432 -35.56 14.55 0.60
CA THR A 432 -35.22 14.43 -0.82
C THR A 432 -35.28 13.02 -1.35
N ASP A 433 -35.11 12.00 -0.50
CA ASP A 433 -34.88 10.63 -0.92
C ASP A 433 -36.03 9.66 -0.62
N THR A 434 -37.12 10.12 -0.05
CA THR A 434 -38.34 9.34 0.13
C THR A 434 -39.17 9.29 -1.16
N THR A 435 -39.99 8.26 -1.29
CA THR A 435 -40.93 8.13 -2.43
C THR A 435 -41.88 9.33 -2.52
N ALA A 436 -42.35 9.86 -1.37
CA ALA A 436 -43.21 11.05 -1.33
C ALA A 436 -42.47 12.31 -1.81
N ALA A 437 -41.19 12.51 -1.38
CA ALA A 437 -40.39 13.62 -1.86
C ALA A 437 -40.18 13.55 -3.39
N LEU A 438 -39.90 12.35 -3.91
CA LEU A 438 -39.74 12.14 -5.35
C LEU A 438 -41.01 12.48 -6.13
N GLN A 439 -42.21 12.14 -5.62
CA GLN A 439 -43.45 12.50 -6.24
C GLN A 439 -43.65 14.02 -6.27
N ARG A 440 -43.36 14.72 -5.15
CA ARG A 440 -43.39 16.19 -5.07
C ARG A 440 -42.45 16.83 -6.12
N PHE A 441 -41.23 16.37 -6.28
CA PHE A 441 -40.30 16.91 -7.29
C PHE A 441 -40.72 16.64 -8.74
N ARG A 442 -41.59 15.67 -8.99
CA ARG A 442 -42.15 15.42 -10.32
C ARG A 442 -43.31 16.35 -10.64
N THR A 443 -44.10 16.75 -9.65
CA THR A 443 -45.32 17.54 -9.82
C THR A 443 -45.10 19.04 -9.58
N ASP A 444 -44.07 19.42 -8.84
CA ASP A 444 -43.76 20.80 -8.47
C ASP A 444 -42.38 21.23 -9.06
N PRO A 445 -42.35 22.08 -10.10
CA PRO A 445 -41.13 22.61 -10.70
C PRO A 445 -40.26 23.42 -9.72
N ALA A 446 -40.89 24.20 -8.80
CA ALA A 446 -40.15 25.01 -7.83
C ALA A 446 -39.37 24.14 -6.81
N ALA A 447 -40.01 23.04 -6.36
CA ALA A 447 -39.36 22.07 -5.51
C ALA A 447 -38.14 21.42 -6.23
N ARG A 448 -38.23 21.22 -7.55
CA ARG A 448 -37.18 20.63 -8.37
C ARG A 448 -35.94 21.57 -8.50
N GLU A 449 -36.13 22.88 -8.55
CA GLU A 449 -35.05 23.85 -8.59
C GLU A 449 -34.17 23.78 -7.32
N GLY A 450 -34.78 23.47 -6.17
CA GLY A 450 -34.06 23.26 -4.91
C GLY A 450 -33.09 22.06 -4.90
N LEU A 451 -33.18 21.18 -5.91
CA LEU A 451 -32.24 20.06 -6.10
C LEU A 451 -31.05 20.39 -7.03
N ALA A 452 -31.04 21.59 -7.63
CA ALA A 452 -30.00 21.98 -8.57
C ALA A 452 -28.62 21.93 -7.87
N GLY A 453 -27.67 21.20 -8.49
CA GLY A 453 -26.32 21.02 -7.93
C GLY A 453 -26.17 19.95 -6.84
N ARG A 454 -27.25 19.30 -6.40
CA ARG A 454 -27.14 18.21 -5.43
C ARG A 454 -26.54 16.95 -6.07
N VAL A 455 -25.48 16.42 -5.47
CA VAL A 455 -24.93 15.12 -5.83
C VAL A 455 -25.69 14.04 -5.03
N PRO A 456 -26.42 13.11 -5.68
CA PRO A 456 -27.19 12.07 -4.99
C PRO A 456 -26.26 11.05 -4.32
N PRO A 457 -26.67 10.45 -3.18
CA PRO A 457 -25.97 9.33 -2.58
C PRO A 457 -25.87 8.12 -3.52
N ILE A 458 -24.89 7.25 -3.32
CA ILE A 458 -24.69 6.01 -4.08
C ILE A 458 -25.76 4.99 -3.66
N ASP A 459 -26.53 4.50 -4.62
CA ASP A 459 -27.51 3.43 -4.42
C ASP A 459 -26.85 2.03 -4.43
N VAL A 460 -25.95 1.80 -5.39
CA VAL A 460 -25.25 0.51 -5.55
C VAL A 460 -23.74 0.77 -5.75
N LEU A 461 -22.93 0.16 -4.90
CA LEU A 461 -21.50 0.11 -5.04
C LEU A 461 -21.08 -1.28 -5.51
N LEU A 462 -20.57 -1.41 -6.73
CA LEU A 462 -19.98 -2.64 -7.23
C LEU A 462 -18.50 -2.70 -6.84
N ALA A 463 -18.11 -3.70 -6.07
CA ALA A 463 -16.76 -3.75 -5.50
C ALA A 463 -16.06 -5.10 -5.70
N THR A 464 -14.74 -5.07 -5.75
CA THR A 464 -13.87 -6.27 -5.71
C THR A 464 -12.99 -6.23 -4.46
N SER A 465 -11.86 -6.94 -4.46
CA SER A 465 -10.90 -6.99 -3.36
C SER A 465 -10.47 -5.62 -2.80
N MET A 466 -10.65 -4.55 -3.56
CA MET A 466 -10.42 -3.18 -3.06
C MET A 466 -11.29 -2.82 -1.85
N LEU A 467 -12.48 -3.42 -1.73
CA LEU A 467 -13.35 -3.21 -0.57
C LEU A 467 -12.73 -3.77 0.72
N GLN A 468 -11.98 -4.86 0.65
CA GLN A 468 -11.39 -5.52 1.82
C GLN A 468 -10.40 -4.63 2.54
N VAL A 469 -9.76 -3.73 1.79
CA VAL A 469 -8.61 -2.98 2.25
C VAL A 469 -8.90 -1.48 2.23
N GLY A 470 -8.95 -0.86 3.40
CA GLY A 470 -8.99 0.60 3.54
C GLY A 470 -10.36 1.27 3.39
N VAL A 471 -11.45 0.55 3.17
CA VAL A 471 -12.79 1.14 3.16
C VAL A 471 -13.37 1.15 4.57
N ASP A 472 -13.52 2.34 5.14
CA ASP A 472 -14.12 2.54 6.46
C ASP A 472 -15.29 3.54 6.36
N VAL A 473 -16.45 3.04 5.95
CA VAL A 473 -17.69 3.82 5.85
C VAL A 473 -18.71 3.25 6.86
N PRO A 474 -18.83 3.85 8.05
CA PRO A 474 -19.59 3.28 9.17
C PRO A 474 -21.09 3.13 8.90
N ARG A 475 -21.66 3.93 7.97
CA ARG A 475 -23.09 3.90 7.66
C ARG A 475 -23.55 2.67 6.91
N LEU A 476 -22.66 1.90 6.26
CA LEU A 476 -23.06 0.77 5.41
C LEU A 476 -23.59 -0.40 6.23
N GLY A 477 -24.79 -0.87 5.91
CA GLY A 477 -25.46 -1.97 6.57
C GLY A 477 -25.89 -3.13 5.66
N LEU A 478 -25.73 -3.00 4.32
CA LEU A 478 -26.24 -3.96 3.36
C LEU A 478 -25.19 -4.42 2.36
N MET A 479 -25.04 -5.74 2.20
CA MET A 479 -24.09 -6.34 1.25
C MET A 479 -24.69 -7.57 0.56
N VAL A 480 -24.41 -7.69 -0.73
CA VAL A 480 -24.51 -8.91 -1.51
C VAL A 480 -23.11 -9.42 -1.82
N VAL A 481 -22.87 -10.71 -1.72
CA VAL A 481 -21.62 -11.38 -2.13
C VAL A 481 -21.98 -12.37 -3.23
N THR A 482 -21.46 -12.12 -4.43
CA THR A 482 -21.76 -12.95 -5.60
C THR A 482 -20.74 -14.07 -5.75
N GLY A 483 -21.17 -15.30 -5.42
CA GLY A 483 -20.34 -16.49 -5.31
C GLY A 483 -19.49 -16.50 -4.03
N GLN A 484 -19.06 -17.69 -3.62
CA GLN A 484 -18.17 -17.84 -2.47
C GLN A 484 -16.73 -17.39 -2.84
N PRO A 485 -16.15 -16.41 -2.14
CA PRO A 485 -14.73 -16.07 -2.30
C PRO A 485 -13.81 -17.28 -2.14
N LYS A 486 -12.65 -17.24 -2.79
CA LYS A 486 -11.72 -18.39 -2.79
C LYS A 486 -11.20 -18.71 -1.41
N ASN A 487 -10.92 -17.70 -0.62
CA ASN A 487 -10.38 -17.79 0.73
C ASN A 487 -11.42 -17.36 1.77
N THR A 488 -11.45 -18.03 2.91
CA THR A 488 -12.30 -17.67 4.05
C THR A 488 -11.91 -16.30 4.61
N ALA A 489 -10.62 -15.98 4.64
CA ALA A 489 -10.10 -14.69 5.04
C ALA A 489 -10.69 -13.55 4.17
N GLU A 490 -10.71 -13.73 2.85
CA GLU A 490 -11.32 -12.80 1.90
C GLU A 490 -12.80 -12.55 2.20
N TYR A 491 -13.55 -13.62 2.44
CA TYR A 491 -14.98 -13.53 2.79
C TYR A 491 -15.20 -12.76 4.10
N ILE A 492 -14.44 -13.06 5.15
CA ILE A 492 -14.52 -12.37 6.45
C ILE A 492 -14.21 -10.89 6.29
N GLN A 493 -13.13 -10.55 5.60
CA GLN A 493 -12.69 -9.17 5.42
C GLN A 493 -13.68 -8.32 4.61
N ALA A 494 -14.21 -8.88 3.51
CA ALA A 494 -15.21 -8.19 2.70
C ALA A 494 -16.49 -7.94 3.51
N THR A 495 -17.05 -8.98 4.12
CA THR A 495 -18.32 -8.90 4.85
C THR A 495 -18.24 -8.08 6.13
N SER A 496 -17.03 -7.96 6.72
CA SER A 496 -16.81 -7.10 7.89
C SER A 496 -16.91 -5.60 7.59
N ARG A 497 -16.99 -5.18 6.33
CA ARG A 497 -17.10 -3.76 5.93
C ARG A 497 -18.50 -3.17 6.09
N VAL A 498 -19.52 -4.00 6.31
CA VAL A 498 -20.88 -3.56 6.61
C VAL A 498 -21.28 -3.89 8.04
N GLY A 499 -22.20 -3.12 8.63
CA GLY A 499 -22.65 -3.30 10.01
C GLY A 499 -21.51 -3.07 11.04
N ARG A 500 -20.65 -2.07 10.82
CA ARG A 500 -19.54 -1.72 11.73
C ARG A 500 -19.96 -0.77 12.85
N ALA A 501 -20.89 0.11 12.57
CA ALA A 501 -21.34 1.09 13.56
C ALA A 501 -22.19 0.43 14.64
N ARG A 502 -21.95 0.80 15.89
CA ARG A 502 -22.73 0.30 17.04
C ARG A 502 -24.21 0.61 16.84
N GLY A 503 -25.06 -0.38 17.05
CA GLY A 503 -26.52 -0.24 16.90
C GLY A 503 -27.03 -0.26 15.45
N LYS A 504 -26.15 -0.37 14.44
CA LYS A 504 -26.50 -0.49 13.03
C LYS A 504 -26.14 -1.87 12.50
N PRO A 505 -27.04 -2.87 12.59
CA PRO A 505 -26.71 -4.24 12.19
C PRO A 505 -26.47 -4.37 10.70
N GLY A 506 -25.55 -5.27 10.31
CA GLY A 506 -25.32 -5.60 8.91
C GLY A 506 -26.17 -6.76 8.42
N LEU A 507 -26.65 -6.67 7.18
CA LEU A 507 -27.27 -7.77 6.45
C LEU A 507 -26.38 -8.17 5.27
N ILE A 508 -25.91 -9.41 5.29
CA ILE A 508 -25.06 -9.99 4.24
C ILE A 508 -25.82 -11.13 3.57
N LEU A 509 -25.96 -11.04 2.25
CA LEU A 509 -26.61 -12.04 1.42
C LEU A 509 -25.56 -12.64 0.48
N THR A 510 -25.28 -13.93 0.61
CA THR A 510 -24.34 -14.62 -0.27
C THR A 510 -25.12 -15.44 -1.30
N ILE A 511 -24.94 -15.15 -2.58
CA ILE A 511 -25.57 -15.84 -3.69
C ILE A 511 -24.62 -16.95 -4.15
N PHE A 512 -25.05 -18.21 -3.98
CA PHE A 512 -24.32 -19.39 -4.37
C PHE A 512 -24.79 -19.93 -5.71
N GLN A 513 -23.85 -20.27 -6.57
CA GLN A 513 -24.14 -20.89 -7.86
C GLN A 513 -24.31 -22.39 -7.68
N TRP A 514 -25.54 -22.90 -7.87
CA TRP A 514 -25.86 -24.32 -7.67
C TRP A 514 -25.05 -25.28 -8.55
N SER A 515 -24.63 -24.86 -9.76
CA SER A 515 -23.85 -25.65 -10.68
C SER A 515 -22.32 -25.67 -10.38
N ARG A 516 -21.87 -24.88 -9.40
CA ARG A 516 -20.49 -24.93 -8.92
C ARG A 516 -20.42 -25.78 -7.65
N PRO A 517 -19.73 -26.96 -7.66
CA PRO A 517 -19.67 -27.86 -6.51
C PRO A 517 -19.21 -27.19 -5.22
N ARG A 518 -18.26 -26.26 -5.31
CA ARG A 518 -17.74 -25.51 -4.17
C ARG A 518 -18.81 -24.61 -3.55
N ASP A 519 -19.52 -23.84 -4.36
CA ASP A 519 -20.57 -22.94 -3.90
C ASP A 519 -21.72 -23.75 -3.25
N LEU A 520 -22.13 -24.86 -3.90
CA LEU A 520 -23.15 -25.75 -3.35
C LEU A 520 -22.74 -26.33 -2.01
N GLY A 521 -21.50 -26.84 -1.87
CA GLY A 521 -20.99 -27.37 -0.61
C GLY A 521 -20.93 -26.33 0.51
N HIS A 522 -20.62 -25.06 0.19
CA HIS A 522 -20.70 -23.97 1.15
C HIS A 522 -22.13 -23.63 1.55
N TYR A 523 -23.08 -23.67 0.61
CA TYR A 523 -24.49 -23.44 0.89
C TYR A 523 -25.09 -24.53 1.79
N GLU A 524 -24.85 -25.80 1.47
CA GLU A 524 -25.37 -26.94 2.24
C GLU A 524 -24.85 -26.93 3.69
N ARG A 525 -23.62 -26.42 3.92
CA ARG A 525 -23.00 -26.30 5.23
C ARG A 525 -22.98 -24.88 5.75
N PHE A 526 -23.85 -24.02 5.28
CA PHE A 526 -23.83 -22.58 5.55
C PHE A 526 -23.74 -22.25 7.05
N GLY A 527 -24.63 -22.82 7.85
CA GLY A 527 -24.65 -22.60 9.30
C GLY A 527 -23.34 -23.03 10.00
N TYR A 528 -22.82 -24.19 9.64
CA TYR A 528 -21.58 -24.71 10.19
C TYR A 528 -20.36 -23.85 9.79
N ASN A 529 -20.28 -23.46 8.52
CA ASN A 529 -19.18 -22.64 8.05
C ASN A 529 -19.14 -21.26 8.74
N HIS A 530 -20.31 -20.65 9.00
CA HIS A 530 -20.38 -19.38 9.71
C HIS A 530 -20.10 -19.50 11.21
N ALA A 531 -20.52 -20.61 11.85
CA ALA A 531 -20.22 -20.86 13.25
C ALA A 531 -18.70 -21.12 13.48
N THR A 532 -17.97 -21.56 12.46
CA THR A 532 -16.55 -21.92 12.53
C THR A 532 -15.62 -21.02 11.72
N PHE A 533 -16.03 -19.82 11.40
CA PHE A 533 -15.26 -18.89 10.56
C PHE A 533 -13.79 -18.78 10.93
N GLY A 534 -13.50 -18.41 12.17
CA GLY A 534 -12.14 -18.18 12.64
C GLY A 534 -11.26 -19.43 12.65
N LEU A 535 -11.87 -20.62 12.73
CA LEU A 535 -11.15 -21.90 12.73
C LEU A 535 -10.77 -22.38 11.32
N ARG A 536 -11.40 -21.81 10.28
CA ARG A 536 -11.28 -22.27 8.89
C ARG A 536 -10.52 -21.33 7.98
N VAL A 537 -9.85 -20.33 8.52
CA VAL A 537 -8.97 -19.47 7.76
C VAL A 537 -7.81 -20.31 7.22
N GLU A 538 -7.56 -20.20 5.94
CA GLU A 538 -6.48 -20.88 5.24
C GLU A 538 -5.12 -20.33 5.70
N GLY A 539 -4.11 -21.19 5.82
CA GLY A 539 -2.73 -20.77 6.03
C GLY A 539 -2.19 -20.13 4.75
N VAL A 540 -1.46 -19.04 4.91
CA VAL A 540 -0.72 -18.43 3.80
C VAL A 540 0.64 -19.11 3.66
N THR A 541 1.13 -19.23 2.42
CA THR A 541 2.43 -19.82 2.11
C THR A 541 3.35 -18.75 1.54
N THR A 542 4.58 -18.73 2.06
CA THR A 542 5.66 -17.91 1.54
C THR A 542 6.93 -18.75 1.47
N THR A 543 7.67 -18.69 0.37
CA THR A 543 8.87 -19.48 0.14
C THR A 543 9.98 -18.60 -0.46
N PRO A 544 10.61 -17.72 0.35
CA PRO A 544 11.54 -16.70 -0.13
C PRO A 544 12.79 -17.27 -0.83
N PHE A 545 13.18 -18.48 -0.45
CA PHE A 545 14.37 -19.14 -1.01
C PHE A 545 14.03 -20.28 -1.99
N SER A 546 12.78 -20.38 -2.46
CA SER A 546 12.46 -21.31 -3.55
C SER A 546 13.19 -20.92 -4.84
N ASP A 547 13.44 -21.89 -5.72
CA ASP A 547 14.18 -21.69 -6.98
C ASP A 547 13.63 -20.51 -7.78
N ARG A 548 12.30 -20.41 -7.91
CA ARG A 548 11.66 -19.31 -8.63
C ARG A 548 11.84 -17.94 -7.95
N ALA A 549 11.85 -17.89 -6.63
CA ALA A 549 12.12 -16.64 -5.93
C ALA A 549 13.59 -16.23 -6.08
N LEU A 550 14.52 -17.18 -6.03
CA LEU A 550 15.94 -16.95 -6.25
C LEU A 550 16.22 -16.48 -7.68
N ASP A 551 15.62 -17.12 -8.69
CA ASP A 551 15.75 -16.72 -10.10
C ASP A 551 15.29 -15.26 -10.32
N ARG A 552 14.20 -14.86 -9.68
CA ARG A 552 13.61 -13.53 -9.86
C ARG A 552 14.26 -12.43 -9.05
N GLY A 553 14.77 -12.72 -7.86
CA GLY A 553 15.13 -11.67 -6.93
C GLY A 553 16.53 -11.73 -6.35
N LEU A 554 17.25 -12.86 -6.44
CA LEU A 554 18.52 -13.01 -5.76
C LEU A 554 19.58 -12.00 -6.23
N SER A 555 19.70 -11.77 -7.55
CA SER A 555 20.64 -10.79 -8.09
C SER A 555 20.33 -9.38 -7.64
N ALA A 556 19.06 -9.01 -7.62
CA ALA A 556 18.60 -7.71 -7.11
C ALA A 556 18.93 -7.52 -5.62
N VAL A 557 18.69 -8.55 -4.81
CA VAL A 557 18.99 -8.53 -3.36
C VAL A 557 20.51 -8.44 -3.11
N MET A 558 21.32 -9.19 -3.87
CA MET A 558 22.78 -9.12 -3.79
C MET A 558 23.30 -7.73 -4.14
N VAL A 559 22.81 -7.14 -5.24
CA VAL A 559 23.17 -5.79 -5.65
C VAL A 559 22.73 -4.77 -4.62
N ALA A 560 21.50 -4.84 -4.10
CA ALA A 560 21.01 -3.95 -3.06
C ALA A 560 21.88 -4.02 -1.79
N ALA A 561 22.18 -5.23 -1.31
CA ALA A 561 23.02 -5.43 -0.12
C ALA A 561 24.43 -4.88 -0.29
N VAL A 562 25.03 -5.02 -1.47
CA VAL A 562 26.39 -4.52 -1.76
C VAL A 562 26.38 -3.01 -1.99
N ARG A 563 25.47 -2.50 -2.80
CA ARG A 563 25.37 -1.09 -3.17
C ARG A 563 25.13 -0.19 -1.95
N HIS A 564 24.25 -0.60 -1.06
CA HIS A 564 23.87 0.16 0.13
C HIS A 564 24.76 -0.08 1.35
N ARG A 565 25.86 -0.83 1.21
CA ARG A 565 26.78 -1.09 2.31
C ARG A 565 27.58 0.15 2.71
N SER A 566 27.95 0.99 1.74
CA SER A 566 28.72 2.22 1.96
C SER A 566 28.37 3.26 0.91
N THR A 567 28.63 4.55 1.22
CA THR A 567 28.44 5.65 0.26
C THR A 567 29.36 5.53 -0.96
N ALA A 568 30.53 4.90 -0.83
CA ALA A 568 31.44 4.65 -1.95
C ALA A 568 30.86 3.69 -3.00
N ASN A 569 29.97 2.79 -2.62
CA ASN A 569 29.33 1.82 -3.52
C ASN A 569 28.06 2.38 -4.22
N LEU A 570 27.59 3.56 -3.83
CA LEU A 570 26.33 4.11 -4.34
C LEU A 570 26.37 4.54 -5.81
N PRO A 571 27.44 5.19 -6.32
CA PRO A 571 27.49 5.63 -7.72
C PRO A 571 27.28 4.46 -8.68
N ASN A 572 26.63 4.73 -9.82
CA ASN A 572 26.37 3.69 -10.82
C ASN A 572 27.65 2.94 -11.28
N PRO A 573 28.77 3.61 -11.61
CA PRO A 573 29.99 2.93 -12.01
C PRO A 573 30.67 2.13 -10.89
N ALA A 574 30.30 2.34 -9.63
CA ALA A 574 30.89 1.61 -8.51
C ALA A 574 30.66 0.09 -8.58
N ALA A 575 29.70 -0.39 -9.38
CA ALA A 575 29.55 -1.82 -9.67
C ALA A 575 30.85 -2.47 -10.21
N HIS A 576 31.69 -1.68 -10.89
CA HIS A 576 33.00 -2.12 -11.36
C HIS A 576 34.03 -2.23 -10.23
N ASP A 577 34.00 -1.31 -9.27
CA ASP A 577 35.08 -1.13 -8.26
C ASP A 577 34.84 -1.94 -6.98
N VAL A 578 33.60 -2.45 -6.76
CA VAL A 578 33.27 -3.25 -5.58
C VAL A 578 34.23 -4.44 -5.44
N PRO A 579 34.93 -4.61 -4.29
CA PRO A 579 35.79 -5.74 -4.07
C PRO A 579 34.97 -7.02 -3.80
N LEU A 580 34.64 -7.74 -4.88
CA LEU A 580 33.82 -8.98 -4.85
C LEU A 580 34.56 -10.19 -4.29
N ALA A 581 35.78 -10.02 -3.77
CA ALA A 581 36.57 -11.03 -3.08
C ALA A 581 36.82 -10.63 -1.62
N GLY A 582 37.22 -11.58 -0.80
CA GLY A 582 37.52 -11.33 0.61
C GLY A 582 36.27 -11.04 1.47
N GLN A 583 36.34 -10.02 2.31
CA GLN A 583 35.31 -9.76 3.32
C GLN A 583 33.92 -9.44 2.76
N VAL A 584 33.84 -8.72 1.65
CA VAL A 584 32.54 -8.36 1.04
C VAL A 584 31.79 -9.60 0.56
N ALA A 585 32.49 -10.51 -0.14
CA ALA A 585 31.91 -11.77 -0.59
C ALA A 585 31.52 -12.66 0.59
N SER A 586 32.38 -12.76 1.60
CA SER A 586 32.12 -13.57 2.80
C SER A 586 30.92 -13.04 3.58
N ASP A 587 30.81 -11.72 3.77
CA ASP A 587 29.69 -11.08 4.48
C ASP A 587 28.39 -11.27 3.71
N LEU A 588 28.39 -11.13 2.37
CA LEU A 588 27.22 -11.32 1.55
C LEU A 588 26.74 -12.77 1.57
N LEU A 589 27.67 -13.73 1.45
CA LEU A 589 27.38 -15.15 1.60
C LEU A 589 26.79 -15.46 2.97
N ALA A 590 27.43 -14.98 4.05
CA ALA A 590 26.95 -15.18 5.41
C ALA A 590 25.56 -14.58 5.62
N LEU A 591 25.31 -13.37 5.12
CA LEU A 591 24.01 -12.68 5.22
C LEU A 591 22.88 -13.52 4.60
N ILE A 592 23.07 -13.97 3.37
CA ILE A 592 22.03 -14.68 2.62
C ILE A 592 21.86 -16.11 3.14
N THR A 593 22.94 -16.84 3.40
CA THR A 593 22.87 -18.24 3.85
C THR A 593 22.38 -18.38 5.29
N SER A 594 22.75 -17.46 6.20
CA SER A 594 22.22 -17.48 7.57
C SER A 594 20.71 -17.25 7.61
N ARG A 595 20.21 -16.35 6.73
CA ARG A 595 18.76 -16.13 6.60
C ARG A 595 18.08 -17.33 5.96
N ALA A 596 18.66 -17.92 4.90
CA ALA A 596 18.14 -19.13 4.29
C ALA A 596 18.04 -20.28 5.31
N ALA A 597 19.08 -20.51 6.12
CA ALA A 597 19.09 -21.52 7.17
C ALA A 597 17.96 -21.30 8.21
N ARG A 598 17.74 -20.05 8.61
CA ARG A 598 16.67 -19.68 9.55
C ARG A 598 15.27 -19.93 8.98
N VAL A 599 15.10 -19.71 7.67
CA VAL A 599 13.77 -19.77 7.01
C VAL A 599 13.44 -21.17 6.51
N THR A 600 14.42 -21.90 5.97
CA THR A 600 14.16 -23.20 5.32
C THR A 600 14.29 -24.38 6.28
N HIS A 601 15.09 -24.26 7.33
CA HIS A 601 15.47 -25.35 8.26
C HIS A 601 16.03 -26.60 7.52
N ASP A 602 16.58 -26.40 6.31
CA ASP A 602 17.08 -27.45 5.42
C ASP A 602 18.50 -27.11 4.96
N GLN A 603 19.48 -27.93 5.34
CA GLN A 603 20.91 -27.69 5.04
C GLN A 603 21.20 -27.89 3.54
N ASP A 604 20.57 -28.84 2.88
CA ASP A 604 20.77 -29.09 1.46
C ASP A 604 20.30 -27.87 0.64
N HIS A 605 19.18 -27.28 1.06
CA HIS A 605 18.68 -26.08 0.45
C HIS A 605 19.57 -24.85 0.72
N VAL A 606 20.15 -24.73 1.91
CA VAL A 606 21.14 -23.68 2.22
C VAL A 606 22.38 -23.80 1.34
N ASP A 607 22.84 -25.03 1.09
CA ASP A 607 23.98 -25.27 0.20
C ASP A 607 23.66 -24.97 -1.26
N LEU A 608 22.44 -25.19 -1.71
CA LEU A 608 21.95 -24.72 -3.01
C LEU A 608 21.97 -23.19 -3.09
N VAL A 609 21.43 -22.49 -2.09
CA VAL A 609 21.45 -21.02 -2.02
C VAL A 609 22.89 -20.51 -2.05
N ARG A 610 23.80 -21.13 -1.30
CA ARG A 610 25.24 -20.78 -1.29
C ARG A 610 25.84 -20.90 -2.70
N LYS A 611 25.57 -21.98 -3.41
CA LYS A 611 26.02 -22.18 -4.80
C LYS A 611 25.46 -21.10 -5.73
N GLN A 612 24.20 -20.75 -5.59
CA GLN A 612 23.55 -19.72 -6.39
C GLN A 612 24.16 -18.32 -6.15
N VAL A 613 24.48 -17.98 -4.91
CA VAL A 613 25.14 -16.71 -4.55
C VAL A 613 26.56 -16.69 -5.11
N GLN A 614 27.34 -17.77 -4.91
CA GLN A 614 28.72 -17.89 -5.42
C GLN A 614 28.75 -17.76 -6.94
N HIS A 615 27.85 -18.47 -7.64
CA HIS A 615 27.75 -18.40 -9.11
C HIS A 615 27.53 -16.95 -9.59
N ARG A 616 26.69 -16.18 -8.92
CA ARG A 616 26.45 -14.77 -9.27
C ARG A 616 27.66 -13.89 -8.98
N LEU A 617 28.38 -14.12 -7.87
CA LEU A 617 29.64 -13.43 -7.56
C LEU A 617 30.70 -13.70 -8.62
N ASP A 618 30.84 -14.95 -9.05
CA ASP A 618 31.79 -15.35 -10.10
C ASP A 618 31.45 -14.71 -11.45
N ARG A 619 30.16 -14.70 -11.82
CA ARG A 619 29.66 -14.06 -13.04
C ARG A 619 29.85 -12.54 -13.02
N TRP A 620 29.60 -11.89 -11.87
CA TRP A 620 29.85 -10.45 -11.69
C TRP A 620 31.36 -10.16 -11.84
N SER A 621 32.21 -10.92 -11.17
CA SER A 621 33.68 -10.79 -11.24
C SER A 621 34.19 -11.00 -12.67
N HIS A 622 33.65 -11.98 -13.39
CA HIS A 622 33.99 -12.22 -14.80
C HIS A 622 33.58 -11.04 -15.69
N ARG A 623 32.33 -10.54 -15.56
CA ARG A 623 31.84 -9.41 -16.34
C ARG A 623 32.66 -8.13 -16.08
N ARG A 624 33.05 -7.91 -14.83
CA ARG A 624 33.97 -6.83 -14.46
C ARG A 624 35.34 -6.96 -15.14
N ALA A 625 35.90 -8.17 -15.18
CA ALA A 625 37.24 -8.42 -15.78
C ALA A 625 37.25 -8.29 -17.30
N THR A 626 36.10 -8.44 -17.97
CA THR A 626 35.96 -8.34 -19.44
C THR A 626 35.73 -6.92 -19.94
N LEU A 627 35.40 -5.97 -19.06
CA LEU A 627 35.12 -4.59 -19.41
C LEU A 627 36.26 -3.64 -18.97
N PRO A 628 36.47 -2.52 -19.69
CA PRO A 628 37.40 -1.49 -19.24
C PRO A 628 37.03 -0.96 -17.85
N SER A 629 38.02 -0.42 -17.11
CA SER A 629 37.78 0.15 -15.78
C SER A 629 36.73 1.25 -15.82
N GLY A 630 35.74 1.17 -14.90
CA GLY A 630 34.63 2.11 -14.81
C GLY A 630 33.51 1.94 -15.82
N CYS A 631 33.59 0.95 -16.76
CA CYS A 631 32.56 0.71 -17.77
C CYS A 631 31.49 -0.30 -17.35
N LEU A 632 31.46 -0.78 -16.11
CA LEU A 632 30.37 -1.59 -15.56
C LEU A 632 29.60 -0.78 -14.50
N GLY A 633 28.32 -0.55 -14.75
CA GLY A 633 27.40 0.07 -13.81
C GLY A 633 26.39 -0.94 -13.24
N TYR A 634 25.65 -0.56 -12.19
CA TYR A 634 24.52 -1.34 -11.71
C TYR A 634 23.38 -1.36 -12.75
N GLU A 635 23.13 -0.24 -13.41
CA GLU A 635 22.22 -0.12 -14.56
C GLU A 635 22.93 0.44 -15.79
N GLU A 636 22.37 0.18 -16.96
CA GLU A 636 22.89 0.67 -18.21
C GLU A 636 22.79 2.20 -18.29
N ALA A 637 23.84 2.84 -18.79
CA ALA A 637 23.90 4.27 -19.07
C ALA A 637 24.79 4.50 -20.30
N ALA A 638 24.86 5.75 -20.79
CA ALA A 638 25.77 6.09 -21.88
C ALA A 638 27.20 5.65 -21.51
N ASP A 639 27.85 4.83 -22.38
CA ASP A 639 29.20 4.28 -22.22
C ASP A 639 29.44 3.36 -21.00
N ILE A 640 28.38 2.96 -20.28
CA ILE A 640 28.44 2.08 -19.12
C ILE A 640 27.52 0.88 -19.34
N ALA A 641 28.08 -0.33 -19.36
CA ALA A 641 27.30 -1.55 -19.43
C ALA A 641 26.58 -1.84 -18.11
N GLY A 642 25.28 -2.12 -18.16
CA GLY A 642 24.51 -2.46 -16.97
C GLY A 642 24.84 -3.85 -16.44
N LEU A 643 25.00 -4.02 -15.14
CA LEU A 643 25.02 -5.33 -14.49
C LEU A 643 23.63 -5.94 -14.45
N LEU A 644 22.62 -5.14 -14.06
CA LEU A 644 21.21 -5.53 -14.04
C LEU A 644 20.55 -5.21 -15.38
N SER A 645 19.61 -6.05 -15.78
CA SER A 645 18.72 -5.87 -16.93
C SER A 645 17.27 -5.69 -16.46
N THR A 646 16.49 -4.89 -17.20
CA THR A 646 15.10 -4.61 -16.92
C THR A 646 14.21 -5.71 -17.48
N PRO A 647 13.15 -6.15 -16.77
CA PRO A 647 12.17 -7.08 -17.33
C PRO A 647 11.55 -6.52 -18.63
N GLY A 648 11.44 -7.39 -19.65
CA GLY A 648 10.91 -7.03 -20.97
C GLY A 648 11.96 -6.49 -21.97
N GLU A 649 13.19 -6.29 -21.55
CA GLU A 649 14.34 -5.97 -22.41
C GLU A 649 15.10 -7.27 -22.78
N GLY A 650 14.48 -8.15 -23.52
CA GLY A 650 15.01 -9.46 -23.86
C GLY A 650 14.42 -10.59 -23.00
N SER A 651 15.04 -11.79 -23.08
CA SER A 651 14.66 -12.93 -22.25
C SER A 651 15.07 -12.71 -20.80
N TRP A 652 14.31 -13.29 -19.87
CA TRP A 652 14.66 -13.25 -18.43
C TRP A 652 15.95 -14.03 -18.18
N ASP A 653 16.95 -13.36 -17.67
CA ASP A 653 18.27 -13.93 -17.39
C ASP A 653 18.65 -13.83 -15.91
N LEU A 654 19.86 -14.27 -15.58
CA LEU A 654 20.42 -14.24 -14.22
C LEU A 654 20.45 -12.85 -13.59
N TRP A 655 20.54 -11.78 -14.40
CA TRP A 655 20.69 -10.40 -13.97
C TRP A 655 19.42 -9.57 -14.15
N THR A 656 18.37 -10.18 -14.65
CA THR A 656 17.08 -9.51 -14.75
C THR A 656 16.54 -9.24 -13.35
N ALA A 657 16.29 -7.99 -13.03
CA ALA A 657 15.82 -7.55 -11.72
C ALA A 657 14.49 -6.81 -11.84
N PRO A 658 13.44 -7.23 -11.13
CA PRO A 658 12.14 -6.57 -11.19
C PRO A 658 12.19 -5.14 -10.62
N ARG A 659 11.38 -4.25 -11.19
CA ARG A 659 11.14 -2.89 -10.68
C ARG A 659 9.93 -2.82 -9.76
N SER A 660 9.16 -3.90 -9.67
CA SER A 660 8.05 -4.12 -8.74
C SER A 660 8.10 -5.55 -8.22
N MET A 661 7.76 -5.77 -6.95
CA MET A 661 7.69 -7.13 -6.36
C MET A 661 6.66 -8.05 -7.03
N ARG A 662 5.76 -7.48 -7.83
CA ARG A 662 4.67 -8.18 -8.56
C ARG A 662 5.00 -8.45 -10.02
N GLU A 663 6.14 -7.98 -10.48
CA GLU A 663 6.58 -8.18 -11.86
C GLU A 663 7.01 -9.63 -12.05
N VAL A 664 6.56 -10.22 -13.15
CA VAL A 664 6.82 -11.62 -13.49
C VAL A 664 7.36 -11.70 -14.91
N GLU A 665 7.93 -12.82 -15.24
CA GLU A 665 8.42 -13.11 -16.59
C GLU A 665 7.28 -13.04 -17.61
N ASN A 666 7.55 -12.44 -18.77
CA ASN A 666 6.60 -12.38 -19.89
C ASN A 666 6.51 -13.73 -20.63
N GLU A 667 7.50 -14.60 -20.45
CA GLU A 667 7.62 -15.90 -21.08
C GLU A 667 7.42 -17.03 -20.08
N VAL A 668 6.79 -18.11 -20.51
CA VAL A 668 6.66 -19.34 -19.72
C VAL A 668 7.54 -20.41 -20.36
N LEU A 669 8.60 -20.79 -19.65
CA LEU A 669 9.38 -21.96 -20.02
C LEU A 669 8.64 -23.22 -19.59
N LEU A 670 8.12 -23.99 -20.54
CA LEU A 670 7.53 -25.28 -20.27
C LEU A 670 8.65 -26.31 -20.19
N GLN A 671 9.06 -26.73 -19.00
CA GLN A 671 9.90 -27.90 -18.81
C GLN A 671 9.01 -29.13 -18.66
N LEU A 672 9.05 -30.01 -19.64
CA LEU A 672 8.49 -31.34 -19.53
C LEU A 672 9.50 -32.19 -18.76
N GLN A 673 9.31 -32.34 -17.45
CA GLN A 673 10.07 -33.36 -16.71
C GLN A 673 9.35 -34.69 -16.83
N PRO A 674 10.09 -35.81 -17.08
CA PRO A 674 9.51 -37.14 -16.96
C PRO A 674 8.96 -37.36 -15.56
N THR A 675 7.77 -37.87 -15.45
CA THR A 675 7.11 -38.18 -14.15
C THR A 675 7.77 -39.35 -13.42
N ASP A 676 8.75 -39.99 -14.00
CA ASP A 676 9.47 -41.12 -13.42
C ASP A 676 10.95 -40.75 -13.17
N SER A 677 11.29 -40.68 -11.88
CA SER A 677 12.64 -40.35 -11.39
C SER A 677 13.69 -41.40 -11.72
N SER A 678 13.30 -42.52 -12.37
CA SER A 678 14.21 -43.59 -12.78
C SER A 678 14.83 -43.38 -14.18
N ILE A 679 14.42 -42.34 -14.93
CA ILE A 679 14.95 -42.07 -16.26
C ILE A 679 16.03 -40.98 -16.14
N ALA A 680 17.22 -41.38 -15.72
CA ALA A 680 18.40 -40.52 -15.71
C ALA A 680 18.89 -40.07 -17.08
N ASP A 681 18.36 -40.65 -18.15
CA ASP A 681 18.79 -40.44 -19.55
C ASP A 681 17.69 -39.83 -20.46
N ALA A 682 16.68 -39.15 -19.87
CA ALA A 682 15.70 -38.46 -20.71
C ALA A 682 16.35 -37.25 -21.40
N PRO A 683 16.20 -37.09 -22.72
CA PRO A 683 16.79 -35.94 -23.41
C PRO A 683 16.18 -34.65 -22.91
N ASP A 684 17.02 -33.64 -22.65
CA ASP A 684 16.59 -32.26 -22.35
C ASP A 684 15.86 -31.70 -23.59
N TRP A 685 14.54 -31.70 -23.52
CA TRP A 685 13.71 -31.04 -24.53
C TRP A 685 13.53 -29.58 -24.15
N SER A 686 14.27 -28.70 -24.77
CA SER A 686 13.96 -27.26 -24.76
C SER A 686 13.17 -26.91 -26.03
N TYR A 687 11.92 -26.58 -25.92
CA TYR A 687 11.11 -26.01 -26.99
C TYR A 687 11.25 -24.50 -26.97
N VAL A 688 12.02 -23.95 -27.91
CA VAL A 688 11.99 -22.50 -28.15
C VAL A 688 10.87 -22.26 -29.17
N VAL A 689 9.76 -21.71 -28.75
CA VAL A 689 8.76 -21.17 -29.66
C VAL A 689 9.31 -19.85 -30.17
N ASN A 690 9.93 -19.88 -31.35
CA ASN A 690 10.21 -18.65 -32.09
C ASN A 690 8.84 -18.09 -32.50
N GLY A 691 8.37 -17.06 -31.82
CA GLY A 691 7.24 -16.27 -32.29
C GLY A 691 7.69 -15.40 -33.47
N ASP A 692 7.01 -15.54 -34.62
CA ASP A 692 7.01 -14.55 -35.68
C ASP A 692 6.36 -13.24 -35.24
#